data_3db79b093fd93c78d4d3a14376673d65
#
_entry.id   3db79b093fd93c78d4d3a14376673d65
#
_cell.length_a   1.000
_cell.length_b   1.000
_cell.length_c   1.000
_cell.angle_alpha   90.00
_cell.angle_beta   90.00
_cell.angle_gamma   90.00
#
_symmetry.space_group_name_H-M   'P 1'
#
loop_
_entity.id
_entity.type
_entity.pdbx_description
1 polymer ?
#
loop_
_entity_poly.entity_id
_entity_poly.type
_entity_poly.pdbx_seq_one_letter_code
_entity_poly.pdbx_strand_id
1 'polypeptide(L)'
;MGKMQKHLKNIAVLFLILPALYSCKQYVYITETITKTETVYVPAENNDDWQNFFEMGYMPTGEPKDVKVTGNSVIVYRTTKDGMLDRYLSPIPVETGKTAASSYIRIKTDETDQEMVGVGGAFTDAALYNINRLNKKNRDFVYDLYFGEKGSRYSVARISIGSCDFSTKFYDYCHDPSLEDDKDGKASRNNTNPDPGIFESDGVTLSSNPDLKWFKLDAQDTNVIIPALKYVNDTFVSKYPDNASDFPKHEKKLTIFAAPWSPPAWFKGGGQRPGGTALGGTWMQLPGNQYKNHSVKQEYYPAYADYFIKYLNAMKDNGIDIYSLSLNNEAENHPAWECCLWKPDAAKTFIKGHLGPALVNNGYKEASGKGGIKLVVWDWDRPNQAYAGIKSHADGFEEWNRSVFQDADAAKYIDGIAFHWYGGLGNAGTSWGRAYNLLKEAKDNYGAELYASEACQENGPVLREWYPARRYIYDMINCFENGSRSWIDWNLLLDENGGPTHEVTNKCHAPIHVDTKGNDDPNDDKLIINPAYYVLKRMSREVRPGSVRVKTESDLSTSDTSDIFKTAIKQKDGSISLLIGNIPGSGNGSVGQTYKITVLVGANSFELEVPPDSFTVCKFDPSKYEAPKSIVESSDIIEVPEGSFVAKNGTPRVAAFMMTKTEVTQKMYSEITGKPNPVPEGENRGDNKPVTNVSFNDIAEFCNALSIREGKKPYYIINGGKITTESNADGWYLPDENQWRWAAMGASSGPRFVNAPYDYDKGFMQPFAGYTDGAGETQAQNFAHFKKNSSSLQEVGKKSPNALGLCDMSGNAKEFTSTWATIYGYVCLGGSYKDGYGGLALKEWPCTKDKAEDTGFRIIRNKD
;
A
#
# COMPACT_ATOMS: atom_id res chain seq x y z
N MET A 1 -38.27 31.88 -25.05
CA MET A 1 -38.73 32.53 -23.82
C MET A 1 -39.61 31.62 -22.93
N GLY A 2 -40.48 30.77 -23.43
CA GLY A 2 -41.35 29.93 -22.60
C GLY A 2 -40.68 28.79 -21.79
N LYS A 3 -39.51 28.29 -22.16
CA LYS A 3 -38.81 27.22 -21.43
C LYS A 3 -37.91 27.74 -20.28
N MET A 4 -37.45 28.97 -20.37
CA MET A 4 -36.60 29.58 -19.32
C MET A 4 -37.40 30.04 -18.09
N GLN A 5 -38.65 30.48 -18.29
CA GLN A 5 -39.52 30.87 -17.19
C GLN A 5 -40.02 29.68 -16.34
N LYS A 6 -40.05 28.45 -16.92
CA LYS A 6 -40.47 27.26 -16.18
C LYS A 6 -39.33 26.76 -15.22
N HIS A 7 -38.08 26.99 -15.58
CA HIS A 7 -36.94 26.65 -14.71
C HIS A 7 -36.77 27.62 -13.54
N LEU A 8 -37.00 28.91 -13.79
CA LEU A 8 -36.98 29.92 -12.70
C LEU A 8 -38.10 29.75 -11.67
N LYS A 9 -39.28 29.26 -12.09
CA LYS A 9 -40.38 28.97 -11.16
C LYS A 9 -40.08 27.78 -10.26
N ASN A 10 -39.37 26.77 -10.75
CA ASN A 10 -38.99 25.61 -9.93
C ASN A 10 -37.88 25.93 -8.93
N ILE A 11 -36.97 26.84 -9.26
CA ILE A 11 -35.94 27.33 -8.31
C ILE A 11 -36.56 28.18 -7.21
N ALA A 12 -37.52 29.04 -7.54
CA ALA A 12 -38.24 29.87 -6.56
C ALA A 12 -39.08 29.03 -5.58
N VAL A 13 -39.67 27.93 -6.05
CA VAL A 13 -40.42 27.00 -5.18
C VAL A 13 -39.47 26.23 -4.25
N LEU A 14 -38.25 25.90 -4.67
CA LEU A 14 -37.27 25.25 -3.84
C LEU A 14 -36.81 26.16 -2.68
N PHE A 15 -36.57 27.45 -2.91
CA PHE A 15 -36.22 28.43 -1.89
C PHE A 15 -37.32 28.74 -0.89
N LEU A 16 -38.60 28.59 -1.30
CA LEU A 16 -39.75 28.81 -0.41
C LEU A 16 -40.10 27.59 0.48
N ILE A 17 -39.66 26.40 0.10
CA ILE A 17 -39.91 25.18 0.89
C ILE A 17 -38.80 24.95 1.91
N LEU A 18 -37.55 25.41 1.69
CA LEU A 18 -36.46 25.26 2.62
C LEU A 18 -36.73 25.77 4.04
N PRO A 19 -37.30 27.00 4.25
CA PRO A 19 -37.58 27.48 5.59
C PRO A 19 -38.65 26.67 6.34
N ALA A 20 -39.59 26.04 5.61
CA ALA A 20 -40.64 25.24 6.19
C ALA A 20 -40.21 23.83 6.62
N LEU A 21 -39.12 23.32 6.01
CA LEU A 21 -38.54 22.01 6.34
C LEU A 21 -37.58 22.06 7.54
N TYR A 22 -37.04 23.25 7.84
CA TYR A 22 -36.17 23.49 8.98
C TYR A 22 -36.84 23.37 10.35
N SER A 23 -38.16 23.38 10.41
CA SER A 23 -38.94 23.28 11.66
C SER A 23 -39.28 21.85 12.09
N CYS A 24 -39.06 20.87 11.26
CA CYS A 24 -39.29 19.45 11.56
C CYS A 24 -37.95 18.73 11.75
N LYS A 25 -37.75 18.08 12.88
CA LYS A 25 -36.62 17.19 13.18
C LYS A 25 -36.64 15.92 12.32
N GLN A 26 -36.52 16.05 11.02
CA GLN A 26 -36.41 14.91 10.08
C GLN A 26 -35.28 15.14 9.09
N TYR A 27 -34.66 14.05 8.67
CA TYR A 27 -33.63 14.06 7.64
C TYR A 27 -34.23 14.47 6.29
N VAL A 28 -33.64 15.44 5.61
CA VAL A 28 -34.03 15.87 4.28
C VAL A 28 -33.10 15.20 3.27
N TYR A 29 -33.65 14.44 2.36
CA TYR A 29 -32.93 13.90 1.20
C TYR A 29 -32.97 14.94 0.09
N ILE A 30 -31.84 15.46 -0.32
CA ILE A 30 -31.75 16.30 -1.52
C ILE A 30 -31.22 15.40 -2.63
N THR A 31 -32.08 15.04 -3.55
CA THR A 31 -31.73 14.34 -4.79
C THR A 31 -31.51 15.39 -5.88
N GLU A 32 -30.29 15.71 -6.24
CA GLU A 32 -30.00 16.41 -7.48
C GLU A 32 -29.97 15.41 -8.62
N THR A 33 -30.93 15.54 -9.53
CA THR A 33 -30.94 14.82 -10.81
C THR A 33 -30.03 15.53 -11.80
N ILE A 34 -28.75 15.36 -11.65
CA ILE A 34 -27.77 15.57 -12.73
C ILE A 34 -27.00 14.25 -12.85
N THR A 35 -27.47 13.41 -13.78
CA THR A 35 -26.81 12.21 -14.30
C THR A 35 -26.05 11.36 -13.29
N LYS A 36 -26.77 10.37 -12.70
CA LYS A 36 -26.31 9.29 -11.82
C LYS A 36 -26.06 9.67 -10.35
N THR A 37 -27.11 9.53 -9.57
CA THR A 37 -27.22 9.07 -8.16
C THR A 37 -25.99 9.18 -7.26
N GLU A 38 -25.77 10.35 -6.70
CA GLU A 38 -25.12 10.50 -5.41
C GLU A 38 -26.16 10.99 -4.39
N THR A 39 -26.45 10.21 -3.38
CA THR A 39 -27.34 10.62 -2.28
C THR A 39 -26.49 11.27 -1.21
N VAL A 40 -26.64 12.58 -1.03
CA VAL A 40 -25.95 13.33 0.03
C VAL A 40 -26.83 13.31 1.28
N TYR A 41 -26.37 12.72 2.37
CA TYR A 41 -27.02 12.78 3.67
C TYR A 41 -26.58 14.04 4.41
N VAL A 42 -27.52 14.90 4.76
CA VAL A 42 -27.29 16.06 5.60
C VAL A 42 -28.03 15.82 6.91
N PRO A 43 -27.35 15.69 8.07
CA PRO A 43 -28.05 15.56 9.36
C PRO A 43 -28.74 16.88 9.73
N ALA A 44 -29.96 16.84 10.20
CA ALA A 44 -30.70 18.00 10.69
C ALA A 44 -30.57 18.05 12.23
N GLU A 45 -29.55 18.69 12.75
CA GLU A 45 -29.46 19.05 14.17
C GLU A 45 -28.99 20.50 14.29
N ASN A 46 -29.75 21.26 15.06
CA ASN A 46 -29.61 22.66 15.52
C ASN A 46 -28.82 23.65 14.69
N ASN A 47 -29.48 24.68 14.19
CA ASN A 47 -28.95 25.72 13.29
C ASN A 47 -27.65 26.40 13.72
N ASP A 48 -27.39 26.51 15.02
CA ASP A 48 -26.20 27.22 15.53
C ASP A 48 -24.89 26.41 15.41
N ASP A 49 -24.97 25.07 15.46
CA ASP A 49 -23.78 24.22 15.32
C ASP A 49 -23.29 24.12 13.87
N TRP A 50 -24.20 24.17 12.90
CA TRP A 50 -23.88 24.06 11.47
C TRP A 50 -23.15 25.27 10.92
N GLN A 51 -23.56 26.47 11.34
CA GLN A 51 -22.90 27.69 10.91
C GLN A 51 -21.44 27.73 11.40
N ASN A 52 -21.21 27.26 12.62
CA ASN A 52 -19.86 27.10 13.18
C ASN A 52 -19.03 26.02 12.44
N PHE A 53 -19.65 24.91 12.04
CA PHE A 53 -18.96 23.86 11.26
C PHE A 53 -18.61 24.34 9.85
N PHE A 54 -19.49 25.06 9.16
CA PHE A 54 -19.20 25.65 7.84
C PHE A 54 -18.12 26.72 7.92
N GLU A 55 -18.14 27.55 8.93
CA GLU A 55 -17.11 28.57 9.15
C GLU A 55 -15.74 27.94 9.50
N MET A 56 -15.73 26.80 10.17
CA MET A 56 -14.52 26.02 10.49
C MET A 56 -14.03 25.12 9.33
N GLY A 57 -14.75 25.07 8.20
CA GLY A 57 -14.42 24.19 7.07
C GLY A 57 -14.69 22.70 7.30
N TYR A 58 -15.34 22.36 8.40
CA TYR A 58 -15.70 20.99 8.72
C TYR A 58 -17.04 20.62 8.06
N MET A 59 -17.00 19.74 7.09
CA MET A 59 -18.20 19.08 6.57
C MET A 59 -18.33 17.75 7.33
N PRO A 60 -19.36 17.57 8.18
CA PRO A 60 -19.58 16.28 8.80
C PRO A 60 -19.77 15.24 7.70
N THR A 61 -18.91 14.26 7.68
CA THR A 61 -19.14 13.10 6.84
C THR A 61 -20.38 12.42 7.38
N GLY A 62 -21.41 12.31 6.57
CA GLY A 62 -22.61 11.55 6.89
C GLY A 62 -22.31 10.05 6.92
N GLU A 63 -21.37 9.63 7.77
CA GLU A 63 -21.15 8.20 7.99
C GLU A 63 -22.42 7.64 8.63
N PRO A 64 -23.12 6.70 7.99
CA PRO A 64 -24.14 5.93 8.69
C PRO A 64 -23.47 5.31 9.93
N LYS A 65 -24.11 5.35 11.08
CA LYS A 65 -23.57 4.92 12.37
C LYS A 65 -23.00 3.49 12.37
N ASP A 66 -23.26 2.69 11.33
CA ASP A 66 -22.90 1.27 11.25
C ASP A 66 -22.66 0.82 9.81
N VAL A 67 -21.73 1.46 9.06
CA VAL A 67 -21.33 0.92 7.75
C VAL A 67 -20.47 -0.32 8.00
N LYS A 68 -21.14 -1.46 8.10
CA LYS A 68 -20.46 -2.76 8.05
C LYS A 68 -20.32 -3.19 6.59
N VAL A 69 -19.18 -3.74 6.23
CA VAL A 69 -19.05 -4.46 4.97
C VAL A 69 -20.04 -5.61 4.99
N THR A 70 -21.12 -5.50 4.22
CA THR A 70 -22.18 -6.51 4.16
C THR A 70 -22.21 -7.14 2.77
N GLY A 71 -22.08 -8.46 2.72
CA GLY A 71 -22.29 -9.22 1.48
C GLY A 71 -21.36 -8.81 0.33
N ASN A 72 -21.91 -8.82 -0.88
CA ASN A 72 -21.19 -8.57 -2.13
C ASN A 72 -21.10 -7.07 -2.47
N SER A 73 -20.65 -6.23 -1.53
CA SER A 73 -20.49 -4.80 -1.79
C SER A 73 -19.19 -4.23 -1.24
N VAL A 74 -18.71 -3.18 -1.89
CA VAL A 74 -17.52 -2.42 -1.51
C VAL A 74 -17.94 -1.06 -0.98
N ILE A 75 -17.44 -0.70 0.18
CA ILE A 75 -17.61 0.62 0.77
C ILE A 75 -16.55 1.55 0.19
N VAL A 76 -16.95 2.72 -0.29
CA VAL A 76 -16.03 3.69 -0.90
C VAL A 76 -16.08 5.01 -0.15
N TYR A 77 -14.90 5.51 0.19
CA TYR A 77 -14.69 6.87 0.71
C TYR A 77 -13.84 7.67 -0.25
N ARG A 78 -14.10 8.97 -0.37
CA ARG A 78 -13.36 9.83 -1.30
C ARG A 78 -13.11 11.21 -0.74
N THR A 79 -11.91 11.72 -1.02
CA THR A 79 -11.51 13.11 -0.82
C THR A 79 -11.00 13.66 -2.15
N THR A 80 -11.49 14.83 -2.58
CA THR A 80 -11.10 15.45 -3.85
C THR A 80 -10.74 16.91 -3.67
N LYS A 81 -10.01 17.46 -4.64
CA LYS A 81 -9.69 18.88 -4.72
C LYS A 81 -10.95 19.76 -4.77
N ASP A 82 -12.00 19.30 -5.39
CA ASP A 82 -13.23 20.07 -5.63
C ASP A 82 -14.20 20.06 -4.43
N GLY A 83 -13.68 19.77 -3.22
CA GLY A 83 -14.39 19.93 -1.96
C GLY A 83 -15.16 18.71 -1.46
N MET A 84 -14.95 17.52 -2.05
CA MET A 84 -15.40 16.28 -1.46
C MET A 84 -14.38 15.85 -0.39
N LEU A 85 -14.72 15.98 0.88
CA LEU A 85 -13.81 15.75 2.00
C LEU A 85 -14.22 14.51 2.79
N ASP A 86 -13.51 13.39 2.60
CA ASP A 86 -13.74 12.10 3.27
C ASP A 86 -15.21 11.63 3.20
N ARG A 87 -15.82 11.75 2.04
CA ARG A 87 -17.22 11.38 1.82
C ARG A 87 -17.40 9.90 1.56
N TYR A 88 -18.41 9.34 2.19
CA TYR A 88 -18.96 8.04 1.86
C TYR A 88 -19.74 8.11 0.52
N LEU A 89 -19.44 7.20 -0.39
CA LEU A 89 -20.15 7.05 -1.66
C LEU A 89 -21.10 5.84 -1.60
N SER A 90 -22.04 5.75 -2.54
CA SER A 90 -22.88 4.57 -2.67
C SER A 90 -22.02 3.31 -2.81
N PRO A 91 -22.36 2.20 -2.12
CA PRO A 91 -21.61 0.98 -2.22
C PRO A 91 -21.54 0.46 -3.65
N ILE A 92 -20.38 -0.05 -4.04
CA ILE A 92 -20.18 -0.66 -5.36
C ILE A 92 -20.47 -2.16 -5.24
N PRO A 93 -21.30 -2.75 -6.14
CA PRO A 93 -21.53 -4.18 -6.15
C PRO A 93 -20.28 -4.93 -6.58
N VAL A 94 -20.08 -6.12 -6.00
CA VAL A 94 -19.03 -7.06 -6.41
C VAL A 94 -19.63 -8.01 -7.45
N GLU A 95 -18.93 -8.20 -8.56
CA GLU A 95 -19.28 -9.10 -9.64
C GLU A 95 -18.33 -10.30 -9.64
N THR A 96 -18.87 -11.48 -9.92
CA THR A 96 -18.07 -12.70 -10.02
C THR A 96 -17.71 -12.99 -11.47
N GLY A 97 -16.44 -13.32 -11.73
CA GLY A 97 -15.97 -13.80 -13.03
C GLY A 97 -15.79 -12.74 -14.11
N LYS A 98 -15.83 -11.45 -13.79
CA LYS A 98 -15.48 -10.39 -14.73
C LYS A 98 -13.96 -10.27 -14.85
N THR A 99 -13.48 -10.16 -16.07
CA THR A 99 -12.06 -9.98 -16.36
C THR A 99 -11.79 -8.55 -16.78
N ALA A 100 -10.68 -8.00 -16.31
CA ALA A 100 -10.25 -6.69 -16.77
C ALA A 100 -9.62 -6.78 -18.17
N ALA A 101 -10.14 -6.01 -19.10
CA ALA A 101 -9.54 -5.85 -20.42
C ALA A 101 -8.33 -4.88 -20.39
N SER A 102 -8.34 -3.91 -19.47
CA SER A 102 -7.30 -2.90 -19.27
C SER A 102 -7.55 -2.16 -17.96
N SER A 103 -6.53 -1.50 -17.45
CA SER A 103 -6.61 -0.67 -16.22
C SER A 103 -7.13 -1.45 -15.02
N TYR A 104 -6.32 -2.39 -14.53
CA TYR A 104 -6.70 -3.20 -13.38
C TYR A 104 -5.75 -3.05 -12.19
N ILE A 105 -6.28 -3.35 -11.00
CA ILE A 105 -5.53 -3.59 -9.77
C ILE A 105 -5.94 -4.97 -9.25
N ARG A 106 -4.98 -5.89 -9.12
CA ARG A 106 -5.19 -7.19 -8.49
C ARG A 106 -4.66 -7.17 -7.07
N ILE A 107 -5.45 -7.62 -6.14
CA ILE A 107 -5.07 -7.76 -4.73
C ILE A 107 -4.74 -9.22 -4.43
N LYS A 108 -3.52 -9.46 -3.97
CA LYS A 108 -3.01 -10.79 -3.61
C LYS A 108 -3.25 -11.05 -2.13
N THR A 109 -4.45 -11.46 -1.78
CA THR A 109 -4.95 -11.56 -0.39
C THR A 109 -4.08 -12.40 0.53
N ASP A 110 -3.29 -13.32 -0.02
CA ASP A 110 -2.45 -14.28 0.70
C ASP A 110 -0.96 -13.87 0.73
N GLU A 111 -0.57 -12.84 -0.03
CA GLU A 111 0.78 -12.31 -0.04
C GLU A 111 0.86 -11.04 0.82
N THR A 112 1.22 -11.22 2.08
CA THR A 112 1.37 -10.11 3.05
C THR A 112 2.83 -9.66 3.17
N ASP A 113 3.04 -8.41 3.59
CA ASP A 113 4.34 -7.81 3.88
C ASP A 113 4.34 -7.27 5.33
N GLN A 114 4.89 -6.08 5.56
CA GLN A 114 5.05 -5.53 6.90
C GLN A 114 3.73 -5.37 7.66
N GLU A 115 3.83 -5.58 8.98
CA GLU A 115 2.79 -5.23 9.93
C GLU A 115 2.88 -3.74 10.28
N MET A 116 1.73 -3.07 10.35
CA MET A 116 1.63 -1.63 10.60
C MET A 116 1.69 -1.33 12.10
N VAL A 117 2.43 -0.29 12.45
CA VAL A 117 2.42 0.34 13.77
C VAL A 117 1.33 1.40 13.84
N GLY A 118 1.08 2.07 12.73
CA GLY A 118 -0.01 3.02 12.60
C GLY A 118 0.39 4.40 12.09
N VAL A 119 -0.55 5.32 12.16
CA VAL A 119 -0.40 6.71 11.75
C VAL A 119 -0.63 7.63 12.94
N GLY A 120 0.08 8.76 12.99
CA GLY A 120 -0.06 9.71 14.07
C GLY A 120 0.56 11.07 13.81
N GLY A 121 0.82 11.82 14.89
CA GLY A 121 1.42 13.15 14.82
C GLY A 121 2.28 13.49 16.03
N ALA A 122 3.11 14.52 15.89
CA ALA A 122 4.02 14.93 16.96
C ALA A 122 3.33 15.84 17.98
N PHE A 123 3.59 15.56 19.25
CA PHE A 123 3.20 16.34 20.40
C PHE A 123 4.32 17.34 20.71
N THR A 124 4.52 18.31 19.81
CA THR A 124 5.50 19.38 19.99
C THR A 124 5.00 20.39 21.02
N ASP A 125 5.92 21.12 21.65
CA ASP A 125 5.55 22.21 22.56
C ASP A 125 4.67 23.25 21.87
N ALA A 126 4.97 23.60 20.61
CA ALA A 126 4.18 24.52 19.81
C ALA A 126 2.74 24.03 19.60
N ALA A 127 2.58 22.76 19.25
CA ALA A 127 1.26 22.17 19.06
C ALA A 127 0.44 22.19 20.37
N LEU A 128 1.07 21.80 21.47
CA LEU A 128 0.41 21.76 22.78
C LEU A 128 0.18 23.16 23.36
N TYR A 129 1.08 24.11 23.10
CA TYR A 129 0.85 25.53 23.45
C TYR A 129 -0.42 26.06 22.79
N ASN A 130 -0.57 25.84 21.48
CA ASN A 130 -1.76 26.21 20.74
C ASN A 130 -3.02 25.51 21.24
N ILE A 131 -2.96 24.18 21.48
CA ILE A 131 -4.08 23.42 22.03
C ILE A 131 -4.49 23.92 23.42
N ASN A 132 -3.53 24.19 24.30
CA ASN A 132 -3.80 24.61 25.68
C ASN A 132 -4.36 26.05 25.79
N ARG A 133 -4.03 26.94 24.85
CA ARG A 133 -4.62 28.29 24.81
C ARG A 133 -6.07 28.30 24.33
N LEU A 134 -6.53 27.29 23.60
CA LEU A 134 -7.91 27.21 23.12
C LEU A 134 -8.91 27.16 24.28
N ASN A 135 -10.09 27.74 24.07
CA ASN A 135 -11.20 27.50 25.00
C ASN A 135 -11.49 25.98 25.06
N LYS A 136 -12.18 25.57 26.13
CA LYS A 136 -12.45 24.15 26.38
C LYS A 136 -13.14 23.45 25.19
N LYS A 137 -14.11 24.11 24.54
CA LYS A 137 -14.86 23.52 23.41
C LYS A 137 -13.95 23.23 22.23
N ASN A 138 -13.15 24.20 21.82
CA ASN A 138 -12.23 24.05 20.68
C ASN A 138 -11.09 23.06 21.00
N ARG A 139 -10.57 23.06 22.21
CA ARG A 139 -9.55 22.12 22.65
C ARG A 139 -10.05 20.67 22.62
N ASP A 140 -11.22 20.41 23.22
CA ASP A 140 -11.81 19.08 23.23
C ASP A 140 -12.12 18.62 21.79
N PHE A 141 -12.52 19.52 20.92
CA PHE A 141 -12.80 19.24 19.52
C PHE A 141 -11.54 18.88 18.73
N VAL A 142 -10.40 19.58 18.93
CA VAL A 142 -9.12 19.22 18.31
C VAL A 142 -8.68 17.83 18.72
N TYR A 143 -8.78 17.48 20.01
CA TYR A 143 -8.47 16.12 20.46
C TYR A 143 -9.43 15.07 19.86
N ASP A 144 -10.73 15.37 19.75
CA ASP A 144 -11.69 14.47 19.13
C ASP A 144 -11.42 14.27 17.62
N LEU A 145 -11.00 15.34 16.91
CA LEU A 145 -10.59 15.25 15.51
C LEU A 145 -9.41 14.29 15.32
N TYR A 146 -8.41 14.30 16.19
CA TYR A 146 -7.25 13.44 16.05
C TYR A 146 -7.45 12.05 16.65
N PHE A 147 -8.08 11.93 17.79
CA PHE A 147 -8.11 10.69 18.58
C PHE A 147 -9.50 10.09 18.76
N GLY A 148 -10.56 10.85 18.52
CA GLY A 148 -11.95 10.43 18.69
C GLY A 148 -12.41 9.38 17.70
N GLU A 149 -13.55 8.74 18.02
CA GLU A 149 -14.14 7.66 17.23
C GLU A 149 -14.43 8.06 15.78
N LYS A 150 -14.93 9.28 15.57
CA LYS A 150 -15.24 9.82 14.24
C LYS A 150 -14.06 10.59 13.62
N GLY A 151 -13.04 10.84 14.39
CA GLY A 151 -11.83 11.53 13.98
C GLY A 151 -10.82 10.62 13.27
N SER A 152 -9.56 11.02 13.28
CA SER A 152 -8.46 10.29 12.66
C SER A 152 -8.10 9.00 13.38
N ARG A 153 -8.44 8.86 14.68
CA ARG A 153 -8.06 7.72 15.52
C ARG A 153 -6.56 7.46 15.50
N TYR A 154 -5.74 8.51 15.62
CA TYR A 154 -4.29 8.37 15.68
C TYR A 154 -3.87 7.37 16.75
N SER A 155 -2.92 6.51 16.40
CA SER A 155 -2.38 5.46 17.28
C SER A 155 -0.93 5.67 17.65
N VAL A 156 -0.26 6.61 16.97
CA VAL A 156 1.16 6.92 17.14
C VAL A 156 1.32 8.37 17.59
N ALA A 157 2.29 8.60 18.47
CA ALA A 157 2.75 9.91 18.86
C ALA A 157 4.26 10.03 18.71
N ARG A 158 4.77 11.22 18.35
CA ARG A 158 6.20 11.53 18.43
C ARG A 158 6.41 12.66 19.42
N ILE A 159 7.47 12.56 20.21
CA ILE A 159 7.88 13.58 21.19
C ILE A 159 9.38 13.84 21.06
N SER A 160 9.80 15.07 21.39
CA SER A 160 11.21 15.41 21.51
C SER A 160 11.78 15.02 22.87
N ILE A 161 13.07 14.72 22.93
CA ILE A 161 13.86 14.60 24.15
C ILE A 161 14.63 15.90 24.31
N GLY A 162 14.16 16.79 25.18
CA GLY A 162 14.56 18.17 25.22
C GLY A 162 13.88 19.03 24.16
N SER A 163 14.31 20.27 24.01
CA SER A 163 13.71 21.24 23.06
C SER A 163 14.03 20.87 21.61
N CYS A 164 13.16 21.33 20.71
CA CYS A 164 13.29 21.24 19.26
C CYS A 164 12.91 22.59 18.62
N ASP A 165 13.00 22.73 17.31
CA ASP A 165 12.62 23.95 16.58
C ASP A 165 11.17 24.39 16.82
N PHE A 166 10.24 23.46 17.10
CA PHE A 166 8.86 23.75 17.50
C PHE A 166 8.66 23.70 19.01
N SER A 167 9.66 24.13 19.77
CA SER A 167 9.54 24.43 21.20
C SER A 167 9.33 25.90 21.43
N THR A 168 8.75 26.28 22.59
CA THR A 168 8.50 27.65 22.96
C THR A 168 9.69 28.31 23.65
N LYS A 169 10.65 27.50 24.08
CA LYS A 169 11.93 27.91 24.67
C LYS A 169 12.98 26.82 24.45
N PHE A 170 14.25 27.14 24.66
CA PHE A 170 15.29 26.14 24.81
C PHE A 170 15.20 25.45 26.16
N TYR A 171 15.35 24.12 26.21
CA TYR A 171 15.51 23.35 27.44
C TYR A 171 16.20 22.03 27.20
N ASP A 172 16.87 21.53 28.22
CA ASP A 172 17.42 20.19 28.33
C ASP A 172 17.17 19.65 29.75
N TYR A 173 17.59 18.44 30.02
CA TYR A 173 17.32 17.78 31.31
C TYR A 173 18.53 17.70 32.23
N CYS A 174 19.66 18.23 31.83
CA CYS A 174 20.89 18.08 32.62
C CYS A 174 21.80 19.31 32.51
N HIS A 175 21.34 20.42 33.06
CA HIS A 175 22.10 21.68 33.18
C HIS A 175 22.35 22.02 34.63
N ASP A 176 23.37 22.87 34.86
CA ASP A 176 23.77 23.34 36.21
C ASP A 176 22.59 24.04 36.89
N PRO A 177 22.04 23.50 37.98
CA PRO A 177 20.90 24.08 38.67
C PRO A 177 21.19 25.43 39.36
N SER A 178 22.43 25.83 39.43
CA SER A 178 22.80 27.17 39.94
C SER A 178 22.60 28.28 38.88
N LEU A 179 22.43 27.92 37.63
CA LEU A 179 22.09 28.84 36.57
C LEU A 179 20.58 29.12 36.59
N GLU A 180 20.18 30.37 36.67
CA GLU A 180 18.76 30.71 36.59
C GLU A 180 18.26 30.61 35.16
N ASP A 181 17.25 29.81 34.97
CA ASP A 181 16.53 29.74 33.71
C ASP A 181 15.63 30.94 33.53
N ASP A 182 15.85 31.70 32.48
CA ASP A 182 14.92 32.75 32.06
C ASP A 182 13.84 32.15 31.13
N LYS A 183 12.86 32.97 30.79
CA LYS A 183 11.74 32.56 29.91
C LYS A 183 12.19 32.03 28.54
N ASP A 184 13.40 32.32 28.10
CA ASP A 184 13.94 31.92 26.80
C ASP A 184 14.87 30.69 26.92
N GLY A 185 15.07 30.17 28.16
CA GLY A 185 15.91 28.96 28.40
C GLY A 185 17.42 29.22 28.24
N LYS A 186 17.90 30.44 28.54
CA LYS A 186 19.31 30.80 28.34
C LYS A 186 20.27 30.01 29.21
N ALA A 187 19.83 29.54 30.38
CA ALA A 187 20.65 28.71 31.24
C ALA A 187 20.97 27.38 30.61
N SER A 188 19.98 26.64 30.15
CA SER A 188 20.15 25.39 29.44
C SER A 188 21.01 25.54 28.18
N ARG A 189 20.73 26.57 27.38
CA ARG A 189 21.44 26.85 26.14
C ARG A 189 22.93 27.16 26.29
N ASN A 190 23.29 27.83 27.34
CA ASN A 190 24.64 28.32 27.52
C ASN A 190 25.46 27.51 28.56
N ASN A 191 24.89 26.48 29.15
CA ASN A 191 25.59 25.65 30.11
C ASN A 191 26.77 24.91 29.49
N THR A 192 27.96 25.23 29.91
CA THR A 192 29.21 24.56 29.54
C THR A 192 29.80 23.72 30.64
N ASN A 193 29.24 23.82 31.86
CA ASN A 193 29.72 23.07 33.03
C ASN A 193 29.20 21.63 32.94
N PRO A 194 30.06 20.62 32.99
CA PRO A 194 29.62 19.22 33.03
C PRO A 194 29.03 18.87 34.39
N ASP A 195 28.05 17.94 34.39
CA ASP A 195 27.46 17.42 35.59
C ASP A 195 28.53 16.75 36.49
N PRO A 196 28.60 17.05 37.79
CA PRO A 196 29.59 16.45 38.70
C PRO A 196 29.47 14.94 38.81
N GLY A 197 28.33 14.36 38.52
CA GLY A 197 28.13 12.91 38.54
C GLY A 197 28.87 12.11 37.46
N ILE A 198 29.50 12.80 36.51
CA ILE A 198 30.35 12.15 35.52
C ILE A 198 31.77 11.91 35.97
N PHE A 199 32.18 12.45 37.12
CA PHE A 199 33.52 12.32 37.65
C PHE A 199 33.58 11.29 38.80
N GLU A 200 34.73 10.71 38.98
CA GLU A 200 35.07 9.93 40.18
C GLU A 200 35.18 10.86 41.41
N SER A 201 35.41 10.28 42.59
CA SER A 201 35.47 11.04 43.84
C SER A 201 36.58 12.13 43.91
N ASP A 202 37.53 12.07 42.99
CA ASP A 202 38.58 13.11 42.81
C ASP A 202 38.09 14.35 42.08
N GLY A 203 36.88 14.32 41.53
CA GLY A 203 36.27 15.46 40.81
C GLY A 203 36.95 15.80 39.47
N VAL A 204 37.84 14.95 38.96
CA VAL A 204 38.63 15.21 37.74
C VAL A 204 38.61 14.01 36.80
N THR A 205 38.76 12.79 37.32
CA THR A 205 38.77 11.58 36.55
C THR A 205 37.37 11.23 36.10
N LEU A 206 37.15 11.00 34.77
CA LEU A 206 35.82 10.61 34.26
C LEU A 206 35.48 9.20 34.74
N SER A 207 34.28 9.06 35.29
CA SER A 207 33.75 7.78 35.72
C SER A 207 33.38 6.88 34.55
N SER A 208 33.71 5.59 34.71
CA SER A 208 33.23 4.56 33.78
C SER A 208 31.73 4.21 33.99
N ASN A 209 31.16 4.60 35.10
CA ASN A 209 29.75 4.39 35.46
C ASN A 209 29.19 5.72 36.04
N PRO A 210 28.98 6.71 35.18
CA PRO A 210 28.45 8.02 35.59
C PRO A 210 27.02 7.93 36.12
N ASP A 211 26.70 8.89 37.03
CA ASP A 211 25.34 9.07 37.58
C ASP A 211 25.02 10.56 37.55
N LEU A 212 24.31 11.00 36.49
CA LEU A 212 23.98 12.39 36.28
C LEU A 212 23.14 12.96 37.43
N LYS A 213 23.74 13.84 38.23
CA LYS A 213 23.12 14.46 39.42
C LYS A 213 22.12 15.58 39.11
N TRP A 214 22.32 16.25 38.00
CA TRP A 214 21.47 17.35 37.54
C TRP A 214 20.30 16.93 36.70
N PHE A 215 20.21 15.64 36.36
CA PHE A 215 19.15 15.14 35.50
C PHE A 215 17.77 15.37 36.12
N LYS A 216 16.90 16.10 35.36
CA LYS A 216 15.52 16.38 35.74
C LYS A 216 14.71 16.70 34.49
N LEU A 217 13.52 16.11 34.33
CA LEU A 217 12.60 16.51 33.26
C LEU A 217 12.23 18.01 33.42
N ASP A 218 12.12 18.72 32.28
CA ASP A 218 11.68 20.10 32.26
C ASP A 218 10.18 20.24 32.61
N ALA A 219 9.78 21.45 32.93
CA ALA A 219 8.39 21.78 33.17
C ALA A 219 7.51 21.57 31.92
N GLN A 220 8.08 21.67 30.72
CA GLN A 220 7.34 21.37 29.48
C GLN A 220 6.92 19.91 29.42
N ASP A 221 7.80 18.99 29.80
CA ASP A 221 7.42 17.57 29.85
C ASP A 221 6.39 17.31 30.96
N THR A 222 6.68 17.75 32.17
CA THR A 222 5.88 17.39 33.34
C THR A 222 4.53 18.09 33.40
N ASN A 223 4.40 19.30 32.87
CA ASN A 223 3.19 20.12 32.96
C ASN A 223 2.41 20.19 31.64
N VAL A 224 3.02 19.80 30.49
CA VAL A 224 2.40 19.96 29.16
C VAL A 224 2.35 18.64 28.41
N ILE A 225 3.50 18.04 28.05
CA ILE A 225 3.56 16.87 27.17
C ILE A 225 2.97 15.63 27.85
N ILE A 226 3.47 15.27 29.04
CA ILE A 226 3.01 14.10 29.79
C ILE A 226 1.51 14.16 30.11
N PRO A 227 0.98 15.29 30.64
CA PRO A 227 -0.46 15.42 30.85
C PRO A 227 -1.29 15.27 29.59
N ALA A 228 -0.85 15.82 28.45
CA ALA A 228 -1.53 15.67 27.17
C ALA A 228 -1.57 14.21 26.69
N LEU A 229 -0.45 13.48 26.75
CA LEU A 229 -0.37 12.07 26.43
C LEU A 229 -1.28 11.22 27.32
N LYS A 230 -1.28 11.47 28.62
CA LYS A 230 -2.19 10.80 29.58
C LYS A 230 -3.64 11.09 29.26
N TYR A 231 -3.99 12.36 29.04
CA TYR A 231 -5.36 12.75 28.68
C TYR A 231 -5.86 12.02 27.44
N VAL A 232 -5.03 11.93 26.39
CA VAL A 232 -5.36 11.22 25.15
C VAL A 232 -5.52 9.70 25.41
N ASN A 233 -4.57 9.11 26.14
CA ASN A 233 -4.65 7.67 26.48
C ASN A 233 -5.92 7.35 27.28
N ASP A 234 -6.22 8.10 28.33
CA ASP A 234 -7.33 7.84 29.23
C ASP A 234 -8.67 8.17 28.61
N THR A 235 -8.74 9.24 27.80
CA THR A 235 -10.02 9.73 27.26
C THR A 235 -10.42 9.06 25.95
N PHE A 236 -9.45 8.75 25.07
CA PHE A 236 -9.73 8.28 23.72
C PHE A 236 -9.19 6.88 23.46
N VAL A 237 -7.90 6.64 23.66
CA VAL A 237 -7.26 5.38 23.23
C VAL A 237 -7.77 4.19 24.03
N SER A 238 -7.98 4.36 25.35
CA SER A 238 -8.52 3.31 26.21
C SER A 238 -9.93 2.86 25.86
N LYS A 239 -10.72 3.72 25.20
CA LYS A 239 -12.13 3.44 24.85
C LYS A 239 -12.27 2.67 23.54
N TYR A 240 -11.26 2.66 22.69
CA TYR A 240 -11.33 2.04 21.37
C TYR A 240 -10.50 0.77 21.33
N PRO A 241 -11.14 -0.42 21.42
CA PRO A 241 -10.42 -1.70 21.45
C PRO A 241 -9.53 -1.94 20.23
N ASP A 242 -9.90 -1.39 19.06
CA ASP A 242 -9.09 -1.50 17.84
C ASP A 242 -7.86 -0.60 17.83
N ASN A 243 -7.72 0.29 18.83
CA ASN A 243 -6.49 1.03 19.06
C ASN A 243 -5.52 0.25 19.94
N ALA A 244 -5.95 -0.89 20.50
CA ALA A 244 -5.05 -1.80 21.17
C ALA A 244 -4.08 -2.34 20.12
N SER A 245 -2.83 -1.90 20.19
CA SER A 245 -1.78 -2.63 19.52
C SER A 245 -1.75 -4.03 20.15
N ASP A 246 -1.73 -5.07 19.32
CA ASP A 246 -1.42 -6.43 19.78
C ASP A 246 0.09 -6.59 20.03
N PHE A 247 0.78 -5.50 20.28
CA PHE A 247 2.07 -5.59 20.94
C PHE A 247 1.79 -6.17 22.33
N PRO A 248 2.24 -7.37 22.64
CA PRO A 248 1.82 -8.09 23.83
C PRO A 248 2.16 -7.40 25.15
N LYS A 249 2.65 -6.18 25.12
CA LYS A 249 3.01 -5.36 26.27
C LYS A 249 2.36 -3.96 26.29
N HIS A 250 1.65 -3.54 25.26
CA HIS A 250 1.07 -2.18 25.19
C HIS A 250 -0.45 -2.24 25.26
N GLU A 251 -0.94 -2.36 26.46
CA GLU A 251 -2.37 -2.26 26.77
C GLU A 251 -2.88 -0.87 26.36
N LYS A 252 -3.63 -0.80 25.24
CA LYS A 252 -4.47 0.36 24.89
C LYS A 252 -3.85 1.73 25.15
N LYS A 253 -2.61 1.96 24.70
CA LYS A 253 -1.90 3.24 24.80
C LYS A 253 -1.39 3.69 23.43
N LEU A 254 -1.08 4.97 23.31
CA LEU A 254 -0.37 5.47 22.12
C LEU A 254 1.00 4.80 22.00
N THR A 255 1.38 4.47 20.79
CA THR A 255 2.73 4.03 20.46
C THR A 255 3.63 5.26 20.33
N ILE A 256 4.58 5.45 21.25
CA ILE A 256 5.34 6.69 21.38
C ILE A 256 6.75 6.54 20.82
N PHE A 257 7.09 7.42 19.87
CA PHE A 257 8.43 7.61 19.32
C PHE A 257 9.07 8.81 19.99
N ALA A 258 10.29 8.67 20.50
CA ALA A 258 11.04 9.74 21.14
C ALA A 258 12.39 9.96 20.45
N ALA A 259 12.74 11.20 20.16
CA ALA A 259 13.97 11.60 19.48
C ALA A 259 14.61 12.83 20.12
N PRO A 260 15.92 12.82 20.43
CA PRO A 260 16.63 14.02 20.82
C PRO A 260 17.03 14.84 19.58
N TRP A 261 16.88 16.15 19.65
CA TRP A 261 17.45 17.07 18.67
C TRP A 261 18.89 17.42 19.03
N SER A 262 19.13 17.66 20.30
CA SER A 262 20.45 17.97 20.83
C SER A 262 20.60 17.39 22.24
N PRO A 263 21.77 16.87 22.61
CA PRO A 263 22.11 16.68 24.02
C PRO A 263 22.30 18.01 24.72
N PRO A 264 22.34 18.05 26.08
CA PRO A 264 22.80 19.20 26.83
C PRO A 264 24.10 19.79 26.27
N ALA A 265 24.22 21.10 26.27
CA ALA A 265 25.30 21.82 25.57
C ALA A 265 26.72 21.39 25.99
N TRP A 266 26.91 21.02 27.25
CA TRP A 266 28.22 20.63 27.78
C TRP A 266 28.72 19.26 27.24
N PHE A 267 27.84 18.39 26.75
CA PHE A 267 28.25 17.15 26.08
C PHE A 267 28.97 17.40 24.76
N LYS A 268 28.76 18.57 24.16
CA LYS A 268 29.34 18.92 22.86
C LYS A 268 30.65 19.71 23.01
N GLY A 269 31.53 19.59 22.04
CA GLY A 269 32.81 20.31 22.06
C GLY A 269 32.66 21.80 21.78
N GLY A 270 32.84 22.65 22.80
CA GLY A 270 33.03 24.10 22.56
C GLY A 270 31.97 25.05 23.13
N GLY A 271 31.09 24.59 24.01
CA GLY A 271 30.21 25.48 24.78
C GLY A 271 29.30 26.36 23.91
N GLN A 272 28.94 25.89 22.77
CA GLN A 272 28.06 26.64 21.88
C GLN A 272 26.67 26.03 21.88
N ARG A 273 25.68 26.87 21.70
CA ARG A 273 24.24 26.68 21.69
C ARG A 273 23.81 25.27 21.27
N PRO A 274 22.71 24.77 21.81
CA PRO A 274 22.05 23.54 21.30
C PRO A 274 21.82 23.58 19.79
N GLY A 275 21.56 24.73 19.18
CA GLY A 275 21.55 24.97 17.74
C GLY A 275 22.86 25.58 17.27
N GLY A 276 23.34 25.22 16.12
CA GLY A 276 24.56 25.79 15.54
C GLY A 276 24.51 27.30 15.41
N THR A 277 25.63 27.95 15.64
CA THR A 277 25.81 29.37 15.34
C THR A 277 25.84 29.60 13.83
N ALA A 278 24.81 29.38 13.13
CA ALA A 278 24.75 29.81 11.75
C ALA A 278 24.10 31.18 11.67
N LEU A 279 24.91 32.18 11.58
CA LEU A 279 24.50 33.42 10.95
C LEU A 279 24.23 33.10 9.47
N GLY A 280 22.97 33.08 9.07
CA GLY A 280 22.53 33.16 7.67
C GLY A 280 22.45 31.83 6.95
N GLY A 281 21.23 31.40 6.74
CA GLY A 281 20.83 30.28 5.92
C GLY A 281 21.49 30.21 4.55
N THR A 282 22.51 29.40 4.47
CA THR A 282 22.94 28.77 3.24
C THR A 282 23.43 27.39 3.60
N TRP A 283 22.95 26.42 2.87
CA TRP A 283 23.40 25.02 2.85
C TRP A 283 24.87 24.95 2.42
N MET A 284 25.78 25.41 3.25
CA MET A 284 27.21 25.38 2.94
C MET A 284 27.86 24.22 3.65
N GLN A 285 28.56 23.40 2.87
CA GLN A 285 29.57 22.45 3.37
C GLN A 285 30.52 23.19 4.31
N LEU A 286 30.45 22.88 5.60
CA LEU A 286 31.43 23.36 6.55
C LEU A 286 32.79 22.74 6.25
N PRO A 287 33.87 23.51 6.13
CA PRO A 287 35.22 22.97 5.94
C PRO A 287 35.57 22.01 7.08
N GLY A 288 36.15 20.88 6.75
CA GLY A 288 36.37 19.63 7.49
C GLY A 288 36.71 19.63 9.00
N ASN A 289 36.83 20.78 9.67
CA ASN A 289 37.14 20.88 11.09
C ASN A 289 36.00 21.43 11.96
N GLN A 290 34.92 21.94 11.41
CA GLN A 290 33.82 22.54 12.19
C GLN A 290 32.85 21.49 12.75
N TYR A 291 32.86 20.25 12.27
CA TYR A 291 32.01 19.17 12.80
C TYR A 291 32.31 18.78 14.26
N LYS A 292 33.51 19.04 14.73
CA LYS A 292 33.95 18.66 16.09
C LYS A 292 33.13 19.32 17.20
N ASN A 293 32.50 20.47 16.93
CA ASN A 293 31.79 21.23 17.96
C ASN A 293 30.29 20.92 18.01
N HIS A 294 29.76 20.08 17.10
CA HIS A 294 28.35 19.76 17.01
C HIS A 294 28.03 18.29 17.32
N SER A 295 29.04 17.50 17.64
CA SER A 295 28.92 16.10 18.03
C SER A 295 29.19 15.91 19.52
N VAL A 296 28.61 14.88 20.09
CA VAL A 296 28.94 14.47 21.46
C VAL A 296 30.43 14.09 21.53
N LYS A 297 31.14 14.60 22.52
CA LYS A 297 32.52 14.19 22.79
C LYS A 297 32.58 12.73 23.18
N GLN A 298 33.49 11.96 22.58
CA GLN A 298 33.58 10.53 22.83
C GLN A 298 33.80 10.19 24.31
N GLU A 299 34.53 11.03 25.03
CA GLU A 299 34.76 10.90 26.47
C GLU A 299 33.47 10.94 27.31
N TYR A 300 32.39 11.53 26.80
CA TYR A 300 31.10 11.62 27.47
C TYR A 300 30.08 10.54 27.01
N TYR A 301 30.47 9.60 26.18
CA TYR A 301 29.56 8.54 25.73
C TYR A 301 28.92 7.73 26.86
N PRO A 302 29.66 7.34 27.92
CA PRO A 302 29.03 6.68 29.09
C PRO A 302 27.94 7.55 29.71
N ALA A 303 28.20 8.82 29.91
CA ALA A 303 27.26 9.77 30.53
C ALA A 303 26.07 10.06 29.62
N TYR A 304 26.28 10.12 28.32
CA TYR A 304 25.17 10.30 27.38
C TYR A 304 24.27 9.06 27.27
N ALA A 305 24.83 7.87 27.45
CA ALA A 305 24.02 6.66 27.59
C ALA A 305 23.17 6.68 28.88
N ASP A 306 23.75 7.13 30.02
CA ASP A 306 23.01 7.32 31.28
C ASP A 306 21.89 8.37 31.14
N TYR A 307 22.10 9.44 30.37
CA TYR A 307 21.08 10.43 30.07
C TYR A 307 19.84 9.81 29.43
N PHE A 308 20.00 8.93 28.43
CA PHE A 308 18.89 8.20 27.82
C PHE A 308 18.18 7.29 28.82
N ILE A 309 18.95 6.57 29.67
CA ILE A 309 18.36 5.68 30.66
C ILE A 309 17.55 6.47 31.70
N LYS A 310 18.09 7.59 32.19
CA LYS A 310 17.36 8.46 33.11
C LYS A 310 16.09 9.04 32.49
N TYR A 311 16.13 9.46 31.22
CA TYR A 311 14.95 9.89 30.50
C TYR A 311 13.89 8.78 30.42
N LEU A 312 14.26 7.59 29.99
CA LEU A 312 13.34 6.45 29.88
C LEU A 312 12.73 6.09 31.26
N ASN A 313 13.54 6.09 32.33
CA ASN A 313 13.04 5.85 33.67
C ASN A 313 12.05 6.95 34.10
N ALA A 314 12.41 8.21 33.90
CA ALA A 314 11.53 9.33 34.27
C ALA A 314 10.21 9.32 33.52
N MET A 315 10.20 9.00 32.23
CA MET A 315 8.96 8.83 31.44
C MET A 315 8.13 7.66 31.97
N LYS A 316 8.76 6.51 32.23
CA LYS A 316 8.10 5.33 32.79
C LYS A 316 7.51 5.60 34.17
N ASP A 317 8.23 6.29 35.07
CA ASP A 317 7.74 6.70 36.39
C ASP A 317 6.52 7.63 36.30
N ASN A 318 6.41 8.36 35.21
CA ASN A 318 5.24 9.15 34.85
C ASN A 318 4.16 8.35 34.12
N GLY A 319 4.29 7.04 33.94
CA GLY A 319 3.32 6.15 33.27
C GLY A 319 3.34 6.26 31.75
N ILE A 320 4.41 6.77 31.17
CA ILE A 320 4.61 6.89 29.72
C ILE A 320 5.66 5.87 29.27
N ASP A 321 5.23 4.88 28.49
CA ASP A 321 6.11 3.88 27.90
C ASP A 321 6.58 4.34 26.51
N ILE A 322 7.89 4.39 26.30
CA ILE A 322 8.48 4.73 25.01
C ILE A 322 8.62 3.44 24.18
N TYR A 323 8.00 3.42 23.00
CA TYR A 323 8.08 2.32 22.05
C TYR A 323 9.37 2.36 21.23
N SER A 324 9.71 3.53 20.70
CA SER A 324 10.88 3.71 19.85
C SER A 324 11.73 4.88 20.33
N LEU A 325 13.02 4.65 20.40
CA LEU A 325 14.04 5.62 20.73
C LEU A 325 14.90 5.88 19.49
N SER A 326 14.93 7.11 19.01
CA SER A 326 15.86 7.52 17.95
C SER A 326 17.22 7.83 18.56
N LEU A 327 18.29 7.48 17.84
CA LEU A 327 19.64 7.91 18.19
C LEU A 327 19.74 9.43 18.24
N ASN A 328 19.20 10.09 17.24
CA ASN A 328 19.12 11.56 17.13
C ASN A 328 18.19 11.96 15.98
N ASN A 329 17.42 13.03 16.16
CA ASN A 329 16.73 13.67 15.07
C ASN A 329 17.74 14.25 14.08
N GLU A 330 17.60 13.90 12.79
CA GLU A 330 18.40 14.43 11.68
C GLU A 330 19.92 14.31 11.91
N ALA A 331 20.41 13.08 12.02
CA ALA A 331 21.77 12.74 12.40
C ALA A 331 22.90 13.45 11.63
N GLU A 332 22.67 13.90 10.39
CA GLU A 332 23.65 14.64 9.58
C GLU A 332 23.19 16.06 9.20
N ASN A 333 22.06 16.54 9.74
CA ASN A 333 21.59 17.89 9.49
C ASN A 333 22.25 18.91 10.44
N HIS A 334 22.38 20.13 9.95
CA HIS A 334 23.02 21.24 10.66
C HIS A 334 22.18 22.52 10.53
N PRO A 335 20.95 22.53 11.05
CA PRO A 335 20.05 23.68 10.98
C PRO A 335 20.41 24.79 11.96
N ALA A 336 19.65 25.88 11.94
CA ALA A 336 19.79 27.01 12.87
C ALA A 336 19.18 26.76 14.26
N TRP A 337 18.53 25.58 14.45
CA TRP A 337 17.94 25.13 15.71
C TRP A 337 18.73 23.99 16.34
N GLU A 338 18.20 23.35 17.36
CA GLU A 338 18.83 22.23 18.06
C GLU A 338 19.26 21.14 17.08
N CYS A 339 20.52 20.72 17.18
CA CYS A 339 21.03 19.63 16.36
C CYS A 339 22.22 18.93 17.02
N CYS A 340 22.48 17.70 16.60
CA CYS A 340 23.68 16.95 16.97
C CYS A 340 24.11 16.07 15.80
N LEU A 341 25.35 16.22 15.35
CA LEU A 341 25.88 15.47 14.22
C LEU A 341 26.42 14.11 14.64
N TRP A 342 26.01 13.07 13.92
CA TRP A 342 26.47 11.70 14.12
C TRP A 342 27.03 11.11 12.83
N LYS A 343 28.36 11.03 12.75
CA LYS A 343 29.00 10.25 11.69
C LYS A 343 28.82 8.74 11.97
N PRO A 344 28.78 7.87 10.94
CA PRO A 344 28.53 6.44 11.11
C PRO A 344 29.45 5.76 12.12
N ASP A 345 30.76 6.11 12.11
CA ASP A 345 31.74 5.53 13.04
C ASP A 345 31.52 5.95 14.50
N ALA A 346 31.11 7.19 14.72
CA ALA A 346 30.75 7.70 16.03
C ALA A 346 29.47 7.02 16.53
N ALA A 347 28.46 6.90 15.69
CA ALA A 347 27.19 6.22 15.98
C ALA A 347 27.44 4.74 16.36
N LYS A 348 28.20 3.99 15.55
CA LYS A 348 28.57 2.61 15.85
C LYS A 348 29.28 2.48 17.20
N THR A 349 30.28 3.33 17.45
CA THR A 349 31.06 3.32 18.70
C THR A 349 30.16 3.56 19.90
N PHE A 350 29.29 4.56 19.82
CA PHE A 350 28.34 4.87 20.87
C PHE A 350 27.31 3.77 21.11
N ILE A 351 26.71 3.25 20.04
CA ILE A 351 25.67 2.21 20.15
C ILE A 351 26.25 0.92 20.73
N LYS A 352 27.32 0.38 20.14
CA LYS A 352 27.86 -0.91 20.58
C LYS A 352 28.57 -0.85 21.93
N GLY A 353 29.24 0.26 22.25
CA GLY A 353 30.03 0.42 23.45
C GLY A 353 29.29 0.93 24.66
N HIS A 354 28.19 1.68 24.46
CA HIS A 354 27.56 2.41 25.53
C HIS A 354 26.03 2.30 25.54
N LEU A 355 25.31 2.86 24.56
CA LEU A 355 23.86 2.90 24.59
C LEU A 355 23.20 1.52 24.53
N GLY A 356 23.64 0.64 23.64
CA GLY A 356 23.09 -0.71 23.51
C GLY A 356 23.25 -1.52 24.79
N PRO A 357 24.46 -1.65 25.36
CA PRO A 357 24.65 -2.26 26.66
C PRO A 357 23.84 -1.63 27.80
N ALA A 358 23.76 -0.29 27.85
CA ALA A 358 22.96 0.42 28.85
C ALA A 358 21.46 0.06 28.75
N LEU A 359 20.90 0.01 27.56
CA LEU A 359 19.50 -0.40 27.34
C LEU A 359 19.25 -1.86 27.82
N VAL A 360 20.18 -2.78 27.55
CA VAL A 360 20.09 -4.15 28.02
C VAL A 360 20.21 -4.25 29.56
N ASN A 361 21.21 -3.59 30.14
CA ASN A 361 21.47 -3.65 31.57
C ASN A 361 20.34 -3.06 32.43
N ASN A 362 19.57 -2.11 31.85
CA ASN A 362 18.43 -1.48 32.51
C ASN A 362 17.08 -2.10 32.08
N GLY A 363 17.07 -3.23 31.37
CA GLY A 363 15.88 -4.00 31.04
C GLY A 363 15.01 -3.39 29.97
N TYR A 364 15.52 -2.42 29.19
CA TYR A 364 14.82 -1.84 28.03
C TYR A 364 14.97 -2.69 26.77
N LYS A 365 16.04 -3.49 26.68
CA LYS A 365 16.23 -4.49 25.63
C LYS A 365 16.54 -5.85 26.22
N GLU A 366 16.28 -6.92 25.47
CA GLU A 366 16.66 -8.27 25.86
C GLU A 366 18.18 -8.45 25.77
N ALA A 367 18.71 -9.49 26.44
CA ALA A 367 20.14 -9.80 26.47
C ALA A 367 20.75 -10.02 25.06
N SER A 368 19.93 -10.41 24.08
CA SER A 368 20.30 -10.51 22.67
C SER A 368 20.58 -9.17 21.98
N GLY A 369 20.15 -8.06 22.60
CA GLY A 369 20.11 -6.73 22.01
C GLY A 369 18.86 -6.45 21.16
N LYS A 370 18.03 -7.45 20.89
CA LYS A 370 16.73 -7.32 20.20
C LYS A 370 15.58 -7.41 21.21
N GLY A 371 14.39 -7.07 20.76
CA GLY A 371 13.21 -7.02 21.65
C GLY A 371 13.19 -5.79 22.56
N GLY A 372 12.08 -5.57 23.25
CA GLY A 372 11.88 -4.39 24.08
C GLY A 372 11.72 -3.10 23.25
N ILE A 373 12.34 -2.01 23.74
CA ILE A 373 12.31 -0.71 23.04
C ILE A 373 12.98 -0.81 21.67
N LYS A 374 12.39 -0.17 20.67
CA LYS A 374 12.97 -0.11 19.31
C LYS A 374 14.04 0.99 19.27
N LEU A 375 15.29 0.62 19.09
CA LEU A 375 16.34 1.59 18.77
C LEU A 375 16.38 1.79 17.26
N VAL A 376 16.12 3.03 16.83
CA VAL A 376 16.14 3.43 15.42
C VAL A 376 17.27 4.43 15.17
N VAL A 377 17.75 4.41 13.95
CA VAL A 377 18.89 5.23 13.50
C VAL A 377 18.52 6.03 12.26
N TRP A 378 19.44 6.90 11.83
CA TRP A 378 19.29 7.84 10.73
C TRP A 378 18.34 8.99 11.07
N ASP A 379 17.03 8.73 11.18
CA ASP A 379 15.97 9.69 11.54
C ASP A 379 16.10 11.05 10.84
N TRP A 380 16.38 10.99 9.52
CA TRP A 380 16.62 12.13 8.66
C TRP A 380 16.06 11.85 7.27
N ASP A 381 16.27 12.79 6.35
CA ASP A 381 15.71 12.75 5.01
C ASP A 381 15.90 11.39 4.32
N ARG A 382 14.84 10.93 3.70
CA ARG A 382 14.94 9.77 2.81
C ARG A 382 15.89 10.08 1.65
N PRO A 383 16.49 9.05 1.03
CA PRO A 383 17.43 9.25 -0.06
C PRO A 383 16.80 10.06 -1.20
N ASN A 384 17.53 11.07 -1.68
CA ASN A 384 17.11 11.90 -2.80
C ASN A 384 18.26 12.19 -3.76
N GLN A 385 18.01 12.03 -5.07
CA GLN A 385 18.98 12.33 -6.12
C GLN A 385 18.97 13.77 -6.65
N ALA A 386 18.03 14.62 -6.25
CA ALA A 386 17.78 15.91 -6.91
C ALA A 386 18.74 17.04 -6.53
N TYR A 387 19.60 16.87 -5.54
CA TYR A 387 20.62 17.86 -5.20
C TYR A 387 21.96 17.51 -5.88
N ALA A 388 21.99 17.59 -7.22
CA ALA A 388 23.21 17.49 -8.00
C ALA A 388 24.14 18.66 -7.65
N GLY A 389 25.23 18.36 -6.92
CA GLY A 389 26.26 19.34 -6.54
C GLY A 389 26.71 19.27 -5.09
N ILE A 390 25.92 18.69 -4.20
CA ILE A 390 26.30 18.19 -2.90
C ILE A 390 26.37 16.66 -3.06
N LYS A 391 27.39 16.00 -2.48
CA LYS A 391 27.41 14.52 -2.40
C LYS A 391 26.00 14.11 -2.02
N SER A 392 25.34 13.38 -2.91
CA SER A 392 23.90 13.23 -2.88
C SER A 392 23.47 12.68 -1.51
N HIS A 393 22.37 13.16 -0.95
CA HIS A 393 21.75 12.57 0.27
C HIS A 393 21.52 11.05 0.11
N ALA A 394 21.42 10.55 -1.13
CA ALA A 394 21.34 9.12 -1.42
C ALA A 394 22.63 8.40 -0.98
N ASP A 395 23.81 8.93 -1.33
CA ASP A 395 25.08 8.32 -0.92
C ASP A 395 25.24 8.40 0.61
N GLY A 396 24.79 9.48 1.25
CA GLY A 396 24.74 9.63 2.70
C GLY A 396 23.88 8.59 3.37
N PHE A 397 22.64 8.39 2.91
CA PHE A 397 21.71 7.40 3.43
C PHE A 397 22.26 5.98 3.29
N GLU A 398 22.67 5.59 2.09
CA GLU A 398 23.19 4.24 1.82
C GLU A 398 24.50 3.98 2.55
N GLU A 399 25.46 4.90 2.49
CA GLU A 399 26.76 4.74 3.12
C GLU A 399 26.63 4.71 4.65
N TRP A 400 25.81 5.60 5.22
CA TRP A 400 25.57 5.68 6.64
C TRP A 400 24.94 4.39 7.19
N ASN A 401 23.83 3.95 6.61
CA ASN A 401 23.13 2.75 7.05
C ASN A 401 23.97 1.49 6.78
N ARG A 402 24.60 1.36 5.61
CA ARG A 402 25.52 0.26 5.33
C ARG A 402 26.62 0.16 6.38
N SER A 403 27.27 1.28 6.69
CA SER A 403 28.34 1.31 7.68
C SER A 403 27.88 0.83 9.05
N VAL A 404 26.70 1.23 9.50
CA VAL A 404 26.17 0.89 10.81
C VAL A 404 25.66 -0.55 10.87
N PHE A 405 24.93 -1.01 9.85
CA PHE A 405 24.35 -2.35 9.84
C PHE A 405 25.38 -3.46 9.51
N GLN A 406 26.50 -3.13 8.87
CA GLN A 406 27.61 -4.07 8.63
C GLN A 406 28.45 -4.32 9.90
N ASP A 407 28.39 -3.46 10.91
CA ASP A 407 29.02 -3.70 12.21
C ASP A 407 28.06 -4.55 13.08
N ALA A 408 28.30 -5.85 13.15
CA ALA A 408 27.43 -6.80 13.84
C ALA A 408 27.23 -6.47 15.33
N ASP A 409 28.24 -5.88 15.99
CA ASP A 409 28.17 -5.51 17.41
C ASP A 409 27.28 -4.26 17.64
N ALA A 410 27.18 -3.37 16.67
CA ALA A 410 26.22 -2.27 16.70
C ALA A 410 24.83 -2.73 16.21
N ALA A 411 24.77 -3.44 15.10
CA ALA A 411 23.52 -3.87 14.45
C ALA A 411 22.64 -4.75 15.33
N LYS A 412 23.22 -5.53 16.24
CA LYS A 412 22.45 -6.35 17.20
C LYS A 412 21.52 -5.53 18.10
N TYR A 413 21.82 -4.24 18.35
CA TYR A 413 21.00 -3.36 19.16
C TYR A 413 20.01 -2.52 18.35
N ILE A 414 20.17 -2.45 17.02
CA ILE A 414 19.37 -1.58 16.14
C ILE A 414 18.22 -2.39 15.56
N ASP A 415 17.00 -1.89 15.70
CA ASP A 415 15.78 -2.51 15.16
C ASP A 415 15.41 -1.97 13.78
N GLY A 416 15.64 -0.69 13.53
CA GLY A 416 15.17 -0.09 12.30
C GLY A 416 15.80 1.24 11.92
N ILE A 417 15.30 1.75 10.82
CA ILE A 417 15.65 3.04 10.23
C ILE A 417 14.42 3.95 10.29
N ALA A 418 14.56 5.10 10.96
CA ALA A 418 13.59 6.16 10.89
C ALA A 418 13.98 7.14 9.78
N PHE A 419 13.00 7.75 9.11
CA PHE A 419 13.27 8.69 8.03
C PHE A 419 12.21 9.78 7.91
N HIS A 420 12.64 10.94 7.40
CA HIS A 420 11.81 12.11 7.13
C HIS A 420 11.48 12.23 5.63
N TRP A 421 10.48 13.02 5.32
CA TRP A 421 10.01 13.17 3.95
C TRP A 421 10.64 14.32 3.15
N TYR A 422 11.47 15.19 3.77
CA TYR A 422 11.90 16.45 3.17
C TYR A 422 12.86 16.29 1.99
N GLY A 423 13.68 15.28 2.00
CA GLY A 423 14.58 14.99 0.89
C GLY A 423 13.85 14.70 -0.42
N GLY A 424 13.87 15.64 -1.38
CA GLY A 424 13.53 15.40 -2.75
C GLY A 424 12.15 15.75 -3.25
N LEU A 425 11.41 16.53 -2.52
CA LEU A 425 10.17 17.12 -3.03
C LEU A 425 10.38 18.55 -3.58
N GLY A 426 11.59 18.85 -4.09
CA GLY A 426 11.81 20.07 -4.88
C GLY A 426 10.84 20.09 -6.06
N ASN A 427 10.09 21.18 -6.18
CA ASN A 427 9.14 21.52 -7.24
C ASN A 427 8.81 20.36 -8.19
N ALA A 428 7.73 19.72 -7.89
CA ALA A 428 6.90 18.86 -8.72
C ALA A 428 7.48 18.52 -10.10
N GLY A 429 8.09 17.37 -10.29
CA GLY A 429 8.24 16.88 -11.64
C GLY A 429 9.30 15.87 -11.99
N THR A 430 10.31 15.62 -11.19
CA THR A 430 11.35 14.69 -11.65
C THR A 430 11.96 13.88 -10.51
N SER A 431 11.86 12.56 -10.57
CA SER A 431 12.56 11.54 -9.78
C SER A 431 12.02 11.14 -8.39
N TRP A 432 10.72 11.17 -8.17
CA TRP A 432 10.12 10.77 -6.89
C TRP A 432 10.26 9.27 -6.55
N GLY A 433 10.29 8.40 -7.57
CA GLY A 433 10.23 6.94 -7.37
C GLY A 433 11.50 6.33 -6.76
N ARG A 434 12.69 6.85 -7.05
CA ARG A 434 13.94 6.19 -6.66
C ARG A 434 14.23 6.22 -5.15
N ALA A 435 13.82 7.27 -4.47
CA ALA A 435 14.02 7.39 -3.02
C ALA A 435 13.29 6.31 -2.22
N TYR A 436 12.10 5.91 -2.65
CA TYR A 436 11.33 4.85 -2.00
C TYR A 436 11.92 3.47 -2.27
N ASN A 437 12.44 3.20 -3.47
CA ASN A 437 13.12 1.95 -3.77
C ASN A 437 14.36 1.74 -2.87
N LEU A 438 15.13 2.80 -2.58
CA LEU A 438 16.27 2.73 -1.67
C LEU A 438 15.85 2.42 -0.22
N LEU A 439 14.69 2.88 0.24
CA LEU A 439 14.13 2.46 1.52
C LEU A 439 13.85 0.96 1.53
N LYS A 440 13.18 0.46 0.49
CA LYS A 440 12.91 -0.97 0.34
C LYS A 440 14.20 -1.79 0.28
N GLU A 441 15.19 -1.35 -0.47
CA GLU A 441 16.50 -1.99 -0.56
C GLU A 441 17.20 -2.05 0.80
N ALA A 442 17.14 -0.97 1.60
CA ALA A 442 17.69 -0.96 2.96
C ALA A 442 16.99 -1.97 3.87
N LYS A 443 15.66 -2.06 3.81
CA LYS A 443 14.88 -3.09 4.52
C LYS A 443 15.33 -4.49 4.13
N ASP A 444 15.39 -4.77 2.83
CA ASP A 444 15.69 -6.09 2.29
C ASP A 444 17.16 -6.50 2.57
N ASN A 445 18.10 -5.56 2.51
CA ASN A 445 19.54 -5.82 2.72
C ASN A 445 19.93 -5.96 4.20
N TYR A 446 19.26 -5.24 5.10
CA TYR A 446 19.65 -5.18 6.51
C TYR A 446 18.63 -5.83 7.46
N GLY A 447 17.45 -6.22 6.96
CA GLY A 447 16.35 -6.70 7.80
C GLY A 447 15.81 -5.62 8.74
N ALA A 448 16.02 -4.34 8.42
CA ALA A 448 15.64 -3.23 9.26
C ALA A 448 14.14 -2.92 9.12
N GLU A 449 13.48 -2.63 10.24
CA GLU A 449 12.15 -2.07 10.23
C GLU A 449 12.21 -0.61 9.74
N LEU A 450 11.23 -0.16 8.96
CA LEU A 450 11.18 1.20 8.41
C LEU A 450 10.07 2.02 9.08
N TYR A 451 10.40 3.26 9.44
CA TYR A 451 9.49 4.18 10.11
C TYR A 451 9.56 5.57 9.48
N ALA A 452 8.50 6.01 8.81
CA ALA A 452 8.35 7.41 8.43
C ALA A 452 8.02 8.21 9.70
N SER A 453 9.01 8.88 10.25
CA SER A 453 8.98 9.46 11.61
C SER A 453 8.63 10.93 11.64
N GLU A 454 8.75 11.63 10.50
CA GLU A 454 8.42 13.06 10.43
C GLU A 454 8.05 13.49 9.02
N ALA A 455 6.99 14.30 8.92
CA ALA A 455 6.59 14.97 7.68
C ALA A 455 5.74 16.21 7.97
N CYS A 456 5.98 17.31 7.27
CA CYS A 456 5.07 18.44 7.18
C CYS A 456 5.38 19.29 5.94
N GLN A 457 4.41 20.03 5.43
CA GLN A 457 4.67 21.00 4.37
C GLN A 457 5.46 22.19 4.93
N GLU A 458 6.68 22.38 4.42
CA GLU A 458 7.62 23.42 4.82
C GLU A 458 7.29 24.77 4.20
N ASN A 459 7.99 25.82 4.66
CA ASN A 459 7.93 27.21 4.17
C ASN A 459 6.62 27.92 4.48
N GLY A 460 6.06 27.66 5.65
CA GLY A 460 4.90 28.32 6.18
C GLY A 460 3.57 27.63 5.86
N PRO A 461 2.49 28.09 6.48
CA PRO A 461 1.17 27.50 6.30
C PRO A 461 0.62 27.78 4.91
N VAL A 462 0.00 26.76 4.32
CA VAL A 462 -0.70 26.81 3.04
C VAL A 462 -2.18 26.50 3.31
N LEU A 463 -2.85 27.48 3.93
CA LEU A 463 -4.17 27.28 4.50
C LEU A 463 -5.24 27.00 3.43
N ARG A 464 -6.06 25.96 3.65
CA ARG A 464 -7.18 25.53 2.82
C ARG A 464 -6.81 25.05 1.40
N GLU A 465 -5.53 24.98 1.08
CA GLU A 465 -5.07 24.54 -0.24
C GLU A 465 -5.02 23.01 -0.34
N TRP A 466 -5.26 22.53 -1.56
CA TRP A 466 -5.21 21.09 -1.87
C TRP A 466 -3.78 20.55 -1.95
N TYR A 467 -2.82 21.39 -2.28
CA TYR A 467 -1.44 20.96 -2.54
C TYR A 467 -0.81 20.13 -1.40
N PRO A 468 -0.94 20.49 -0.10
CA PRO A 468 -0.44 19.63 0.97
C PRO A 468 -1.12 18.24 0.98
N ALA A 469 -2.43 18.19 0.84
CA ALA A 469 -3.17 16.92 0.80
C ALA A 469 -2.64 15.98 -0.29
N ARG A 470 -2.38 16.51 -1.47
CA ARG A 470 -1.80 15.80 -2.61
C ARG A 470 -0.44 15.18 -2.27
N ARG A 471 0.42 15.93 -1.60
CA ARG A 471 1.74 15.49 -1.15
C ARG A 471 1.63 14.36 -0.12
N TYR A 472 0.70 14.48 0.84
CA TYR A 472 0.42 13.45 1.84
C TYR A 472 -0.06 12.14 1.20
N ILE A 473 -1.00 12.19 0.26
CA ILE A 473 -1.49 10.99 -0.46
C ILE A 473 -0.31 10.27 -1.12
N TYR A 474 0.49 11.01 -1.87
CA TYR A 474 1.64 10.47 -2.60
C TYR A 474 2.63 9.81 -1.65
N ASP A 475 3.07 10.54 -0.64
CA ASP A 475 4.12 10.09 0.26
C ASP A 475 3.69 8.88 1.11
N MET A 476 2.51 8.94 1.72
CA MET A 476 2.03 7.86 2.57
C MET A 476 1.85 6.55 1.80
N ILE A 477 1.22 6.59 0.62
CA ILE A 477 1.03 5.39 -0.22
C ILE A 477 2.39 4.78 -0.57
N ASN A 478 3.35 5.59 -1.03
CA ASN A 478 4.67 5.10 -1.41
C ASN A 478 5.48 4.61 -0.20
N CYS A 479 5.39 5.26 0.95
CA CYS A 479 6.03 4.78 2.19
C CYS A 479 5.52 3.38 2.56
N PHE A 480 4.20 3.18 2.59
CA PHE A 480 3.64 1.87 2.93
C PHE A 480 3.93 0.82 1.86
N GLU A 481 3.90 1.19 0.58
CA GLU A 481 4.22 0.27 -0.53
C GLU A 481 5.69 -0.21 -0.48
N ASN A 482 6.58 0.60 0.10
CA ASN A 482 8.01 0.29 0.22
C ASN A 482 8.45 -0.13 1.63
N GLY A 483 7.53 -0.56 2.48
CA GLY A 483 7.83 -1.26 3.71
C GLY A 483 7.78 -0.43 4.99
N SER A 484 7.38 0.84 4.95
CA SER A 484 7.20 1.63 6.17
C SER A 484 6.08 1.05 7.04
N ARG A 485 6.32 0.97 8.35
CA ARG A 485 5.37 0.47 9.35
C ARG A 485 4.56 1.59 10.02
N SER A 486 5.05 2.83 9.96
CA SER A 486 4.39 4.01 10.51
C SER A 486 4.48 5.19 9.56
N TRP A 487 3.64 6.18 9.81
CA TRP A 487 3.78 7.49 9.21
C TRP A 487 3.33 8.56 10.22
N ILE A 488 4.18 9.55 10.50
CA ILE A 488 4.00 10.52 11.58
C ILE A 488 4.05 11.93 11.00
N ASP A 489 2.96 12.67 11.18
CA ASP A 489 2.90 14.09 10.87
C ASP A 489 3.68 14.91 11.91
N TRP A 490 4.23 16.10 11.52
CA TRP A 490 5.10 16.83 12.43
C TRP A 490 4.31 17.52 13.53
N ASN A 491 3.32 18.35 13.20
CA ASN A 491 2.62 19.14 14.21
C ASN A 491 1.11 18.90 14.22
N LEU A 492 0.53 18.65 15.41
CA LEU A 492 -0.93 18.49 15.54
C LEU A 492 -1.68 19.79 15.28
N LEU A 493 -1.21 20.93 15.82
CA LEU A 493 -1.87 22.23 15.71
C LEU A 493 -0.85 23.36 15.68
N LEU A 494 -0.90 24.21 14.67
CA LEU A 494 -0.11 25.42 14.59
C LEU A 494 -1.01 26.65 14.49
N ASP A 495 -0.47 27.84 14.77
CA ASP A 495 -1.17 29.08 14.55
C ASP A 495 -1.28 29.43 13.05
N GLU A 496 -1.95 30.51 12.71
CA GLU A 496 -2.14 31.01 11.35
C GLU A 496 -0.83 31.41 10.66
N ASN A 497 0.27 31.53 11.40
CA ASN A 497 1.61 31.84 10.89
C ASN A 497 2.51 30.62 10.78
N GLY A 498 2.04 29.44 11.21
CA GLY A 498 2.78 28.18 11.18
C GLY A 498 3.76 28.01 12.35
N GLY A 499 3.44 28.56 13.50
CA GLY A 499 4.21 28.49 14.76
C GLY A 499 3.34 28.18 15.99
N PRO A 500 3.80 28.53 17.20
CA PRO A 500 5.01 29.28 17.50
C PRO A 500 6.31 28.47 17.35
N THR A 501 7.42 29.18 17.27
CA THR A 501 8.80 28.68 17.32
C THR A 501 9.66 29.61 18.15
N HIS A 502 10.73 29.10 18.78
CA HIS A 502 11.65 29.95 19.54
C HIS A 502 12.83 30.39 18.67
N GLU A 503 13.15 31.67 18.66
CA GLU A 503 14.32 32.29 18.00
C GLU A 503 14.65 31.85 16.56
N VAL A 504 13.81 31.01 15.92
CA VAL A 504 14.01 30.51 14.56
C VAL A 504 12.88 30.92 13.64
N THR A 505 13.15 31.01 12.35
CA THR A 505 12.17 31.41 11.34
C THR A 505 11.50 30.19 10.68
N ASN A 506 11.69 28.98 11.24
CA ASN A 506 11.06 27.80 10.71
C ASN A 506 9.55 27.86 10.90
N LYS A 507 8.80 27.72 9.82
CA LYS A 507 7.34 27.76 9.80
C LYS A 507 6.81 26.63 8.95
N CYS A 508 5.84 25.91 9.48
CA CYS A 508 5.28 24.75 8.83
C CYS A 508 3.77 24.86 8.67
N HIS A 509 3.25 24.02 7.80
CA HIS A 509 1.83 23.72 7.68
C HIS A 509 1.47 22.56 8.61
N ALA A 510 0.33 22.66 9.27
CA ALA A 510 -0.28 21.56 10.02
C ALA A 510 -1.63 21.15 9.41
N PRO A 511 -2.12 19.95 9.64
CA PRO A 511 -3.45 19.53 9.20
C PRO A 511 -4.56 20.43 9.75
N ILE A 512 -4.37 20.93 10.96
CA ILE A 512 -5.27 21.88 11.62
C ILE A 512 -4.46 23.10 12.06
N HIS A 513 -4.98 24.29 11.77
CA HIS A 513 -4.44 25.56 12.27
C HIS A 513 -5.45 26.26 13.14
N VAL A 514 -4.98 27.15 14.02
CA VAL A 514 -5.81 28.12 14.73
C VAL A 514 -5.52 29.52 14.23
N ASP A 515 -6.56 30.24 13.82
CA ASP A 515 -6.51 31.65 13.51
C ASP A 515 -6.78 32.43 14.81
N THR A 516 -5.74 32.94 15.42
CA THR A 516 -5.76 33.62 16.72
C THR A 516 -6.21 35.07 16.64
N LYS A 517 -6.47 35.61 15.46
CA LYS A 517 -6.74 37.01 15.19
C LYS A 517 -5.65 37.96 15.69
N GLY A 518 -4.47 37.44 15.99
CA GLY A 518 -3.37 38.19 16.55
C GLY A 518 -3.61 38.70 17.97
N ASN A 519 -4.49 38.08 18.75
CA ASN A 519 -4.78 38.41 20.13
C ASN A 519 -4.76 37.16 21.04
N ASP A 520 -4.90 37.35 22.35
CA ASP A 520 -4.86 36.30 23.35
C ASP A 520 -6.25 35.88 23.87
N ASP A 521 -7.35 36.31 23.22
CA ASP A 521 -8.69 35.86 23.58
C ASP A 521 -9.06 34.53 22.90
N PRO A 522 -9.12 33.40 23.65
CA PRO A 522 -9.40 32.11 23.08
C PRO A 522 -10.86 31.96 22.57
N ASN A 523 -11.73 32.91 22.87
CA ASN A 523 -13.11 32.87 22.39
C ASN A 523 -13.25 33.41 20.97
N ASP A 524 -12.27 34.19 20.49
CA ASP A 524 -12.18 34.69 19.12
C ASP A 524 -11.44 33.73 18.18
N ASP A 525 -10.80 32.70 18.71
CA ASP A 525 -10.01 31.74 17.97
C ASP A 525 -10.87 30.90 17.03
N LYS A 526 -10.45 30.77 15.77
CA LYS A 526 -11.10 29.94 14.76
C LYS A 526 -10.19 28.81 14.30
N LEU A 527 -10.70 27.58 14.33
CA LEU A 527 -9.98 26.45 13.79
C LEU A 527 -10.09 26.41 12.26
N ILE A 528 -8.98 26.13 11.60
CA ILE A 528 -8.87 25.95 10.16
C ILE A 528 -8.48 24.49 9.89
N ILE A 529 -9.44 23.71 9.41
CA ILE A 529 -9.20 22.31 9.07
C ILE A 529 -8.86 22.23 7.58
N ASN A 530 -7.64 21.80 7.29
CA ASN A 530 -7.11 21.78 5.93
C ASN A 530 -7.48 20.48 5.19
N PRO A 531 -7.49 20.45 3.85
CA PRO A 531 -7.73 19.23 3.08
C PRO A 531 -6.80 18.07 3.46
N ALA A 532 -5.56 18.35 3.86
CA ALA A 532 -4.59 17.39 4.36
C ALA A 532 -5.10 16.60 5.57
N TYR A 533 -5.87 17.21 6.46
CA TYR A 533 -6.47 16.53 7.61
C TYR A 533 -7.36 15.34 7.18
N TYR A 534 -8.18 15.52 6.14
CA TYR A 534 -9.12 14.47 5.70
C TYR A 534 -8.41 13.30 5.05
N VAL A 535 -7.28 13.55 4.39
CA VAL A 535 -6.39 12.49 3.88
C VAL A 535 -5.79 11.72 5.05
N LEU A 536 -5.20 12.41 6.01
CA LEU A 536 -4.61 11.79 7.21
C LEU A 536 -5.66 11.05 8.03
N LYS A 537 -6.84 11.63 8.21
CA LYS A 537 -7.96 10.99 8.89
C LYS A 537 -8.26 9.63 8.26
N ARG A 538 -8.46 9.59 6.93
CA ARG A 538 -8.81 8.34 6.25
C ARG A 538 -7.63 7.36 6.25
N MET A 539 -6.41 7.78 5.98
CA MET A 539 -5.22 6.95 6.07
C MET A 539 -5.08 6.30 7.44
N SER A 540 -5.18 7.08 8.52
CA SER A 540 -5.04 6.57 9.89
C SER A 540 -6.14 5.57 10.27
N ARG A 541 -7.35 5.75 9.75
CA ARG A 541 -8.47 4.82 9.99
C ARG A 541 -8.29 3.48 9.28
N GLU A 542 -7.55 3.46 8.20
CA GLU A 542 -7.31 2.24 7.42
C GLU A 542 -5.94 1.60 7.70
N VAL A 543 -4.95 2.35 8.16
CA VAL A 543 -3.63 1.84 8.56
C VAL A 543 -3.60 1.68 10.08
N ARG A 544 -4.21 0.61 10.58
CA ARG A 544 -4.33 0.37 12.02
C ARG A 544 -3.19 -0.46 12.59
N PRO A 545 -2.85 -0.30 13.88
CA PRO A 545 -1.88 -1.17 14.55
C PRO A 545 -2.22 -2.65 14.37
N GLY A 546 -1.22 -3.44 13.91
CA GLY A 546 -1.36 -4.87 13.66
C GLY A 546 -2.09 -5.24 12.37
N SER A 547 -2.55 -4.28 11.57
CA SER A 547 -2.92 -4.56 10.18
C SER A 547 -1.67 -4.85 9.35
N VAL A 548 -1.82 -5.53 8.23
CA VAL A 548 -0.69 -5.90 7.37
C VAL A 548 -0.88 -5.38 5.96
N ARG A 549 0.21 -4.96 5.33
CA ARG A 549 0.17 -4.64 3.91
C ARG A 549 -0.04 -5.92 3.09
N VAL A 550 -0.88 -5.81 2.06
CA VAL A 550 -1.14 -6.88 1.07
C VAL A 550 -0.58 -6.44 -0.27
N LYS A 551 0.12 -7.35 -0.95
CA LYS A 551 0.69 -7.05 -2.27
C LYS A 551 -0.38 -6.80 -3.32
N THR A 552 -0.08 -5.88 -4.22
CA THR A 552 -0.94 -5.53 -5.36
C THR A 552 -0.17 -5.67 -6.67
N GLU A 553 -0.84 -6.15 -7.72
CA GLU A 553 -0.38 -6.10 -9.11
C GLU A 553 -1.26 -5.16 -9.92
N SER A 554 -0.72 -4.58 -10.98
CA SER A 554 -1.44 -3.61 -11.79
C SER A 554 -0.77 -3.47 -13.16
N ASP A 555 -1.58 -3.28 -14.20
CA ASP A 555 -1.12 -2.84 -15.52
C ASP A 555 -0.99 -1.32 -15.63
N LEU A 556 -1.44 -0.59 -14.60
CA LEU A 556 -1.24 0.84 -14.48
C LEU A 556 0.24 1.12 -14.25
N SER A 557 0.83 1.96 -15.05
CA SER A 557 2.25 2.29 -14.98
C SER A 557 2.64 2.75 -13.57
N THR A 558 3.73 2.21 -13.05
CA THR A 558 4.38 2.64 -11.81
C THR A 558 5.55 3.60 -12.06
N SER A 559 5.69 4.07 -13.31
CA SER A 559 6.75 5.03 -13.65
C SER A 559 6.47 6.41 -13.07
N ASP A 560 7.49 7.26 -13.02
CA ASP A 560 7.40 8.67 -12.58
C ASP A 560 6.35 9.50 -13.36
N THR A 561 5.75 8.91 -14.38
CA THR A 561 4.68 9.50 -15.21
C THR A 561 3.28 8.96 -14.85
N SER A 562 3.18 8.03 -13.91
CA SER A 562 1.87 7.50 -13.48
C SER A 562 1.15 8.50 -12.60
N ASP A 563 -0.14 8.66 -12.86
CA ASP A 563 -1.03 9.45 -12.00
C ASP A 563 -1.61 8.60 -10.86
N ILE A 564 -1.58 7.27 -10.96
CA ILE A 564 -2.23 6.34 -10.01
C ILE A 564 -1.21 5.71 -9.07
N PHE A 565 -1.38 6.00 -7.78
CA PHE A 565 -0.65 5.39 -6.67
C PHE A 565 -1.60 4.54 -5.83
N LYS A 566 -1.14 3.40 -5.32
CA LYS A 566 -2.00 2.46 -4.61
C LYS A 566 -1.25 1.66 -3.56
N THR A 567 -1.95 1.27 -2.51
CA THR A 567 -1.53 0.25 -1.55
C THR A 567 -2.76 -0.44 -0.96
N ALA A 568 -2.63 -1.65 -0.47
CA ALA A 568 -3.72 -2.40 0.14
C ALA A 568 -3.34 -2.85 1.55
N ILE A 569 -4.25 -2.67 2.50
CA ILE A 569 -4.07 -2.97 3.91
C ILE A 569 -5.14 -3.96 4.37
N LYS A 570 -4.73 -5.11 4.88
CA LYS A 570 -5.61 -6.13 5.47
C LYS A 570 -5.70 -5.90 6.96
N GLN A 571 -6.91 -5.72 7.44
CA GLN A 571 -7.22 -5.55 8.84
C GLN A 571 -7.20 -6.90 9.58
N LYS A 572 -7.15 -6.88 10.91
CA LYS A 572 -7.19 -8.09 11.75
C LYS A 572 -8.48 -8.89 11.59
N ASP A 573 -9.59 -8.24 11.26
CA ASP A 573 -10.88 -8.89 11.00
C ASP A 573 -10.95 -9.53 9.60
N GLY A 574 -9.89 -9.45 8.80
CA GLY A 574 -9.80 -9.97 7.44
C GLY A 574 -10.29 -9.00 6.36
N SER A 575 -10.94 -7.90 6.71
CA SER A 575 -11.31 -6.87 5.73
C SER A 575 -10.08 -6.22 5.11
N ILE A 576 -10.21 -5.77 3.86
CA ILE A 576 -9.13 -5.12 3.12
C ILE A 576 -9.56 -3.71 2.76
N SER A 577 -8.64 -2.77 2.95
CA SER A 577 -8.75 -1.39 2.50
C SER A 577 -7.77 -1.16 1.35
N LEU A 578 -8.26 -0.92 0.14
CA LEU A 578 -7.47 -0.49 -1.01
C LEU A 578 -7.48 1.04 -1.05
N LEU A 579 -6.30 1.63 -0.92
CA LEU A 579 -6.06 3.06 -0.91
C LEU A 579 -5.49 3.48 -2.26
N ILE A 580 -6.14 4.44 -2.94
CA ILE A 580 -5.76 4.88 -4.28
C ILE A 580 -5.68 6.41 -4.31
N GLY A 581 -4.53 6.94 -4.75
CA GLY A 581 -4.35 8.33 -5.13
C GLY A 581 -4.33 8.48 -6.64
N ASN A 582 -5.13 9.40 -7.18
CA ASN A 582 -4.99 9.88 -8.55
C ASN A 582 -4.40 11.29 -8.49
N ILE A 583 -3.10 11.38 -8.77
CA ILE A 583 -2.32 12.61 -8.63
C ILE A 583 -1.68 12.94 -9.98
N PRO A 584 -2.34 13.73 -10.83
CA PRO A 584 -1.83 14.08 -12.15
C PRO A 584 -0.43 14.69 -12.08
N GLY A 585 0.44 14.30 -12.99
CA GLY A 585 1.82 14.76 -13.06
C GLY A 585 1.92 16.28 -13.08
N SER A 586 2.79 16.83 -12.25
CA SER A 586 2.90 18.28 -12.02
C SER A 586 3.69 19.04 -13.09
N GLY A 587 4.08 18.40 -14.17
CA GLY A 587 4.85 19.05 -15.23
C GLY A 587 4.10 19.13 -16.54
N ASN A 588 3.62 20.29 -16.96
CA ASN A 588 3.07 20.64 -18.27
C ASN A 588 1.54 20.74 -18.40
N GLY A 589 0.80 21.16 -17.36
CA GLY A 589 -0.61 21.54 -17.56
C GLY A 589 -1.51 20.39 -18.06
N SER A 590 -1.10 19.12 -17.82
CA SER A 590 -1.94 17.98 -18.12
C SER A 590 -3.17 18.04 -17.22
N VAL A 591 -4.32 18.22 -17.82
CA VAL A 591 -5.60 18.02 -17.16
C VAL A 591 -5.64 16.54 -16.78
N GLY A 592 -5.65 16.24 -15.48
CA GLY A 592 -5.73 14.86 -15.01
C GLY A 592 -6.98 14.18 -15.57
N GLN A 593 -6.89 12.89 -15.82
CA GLN A 593 -8.00 12.10 -16.32
C GLN A 593 -8.66 11.28 -15.22
N THR A 594 -9.93 10.96 -15.37
CA THR A 594 -10.61 9.96 -14.57
C THR A 594 -10.22 8.57 -15.07
N TYR A 595 -9.72 7.74 -14.18
CA TYR A 595 -9.42 6.33 -14.48
C TYR A 595 -10.61 5.44 -14.13
N LYS A 596 -10.97 4.55 -15.04
CA LYS A 596 -11.88 3.43 -14.77
C LYS A 596 -11.02 2.20 -14.48
N ILE A 597 -11.08 1.71 -13.27
CA ILE A 597 -10.20 0.65 -12.78
C ILE A 597 -11.05 -0.56 -12.39
N THR A 598 -10.67 -1.74 -12.90
CA THR A 598 -11.22 -3.01 -12.43
C THR A 598 -10.34 -3.52 -11.28
N VAL A 599 -10.91 -3.63 -10.09
CA VAL A 599 -10.21 -4.24 -8.95
C VAL A 599 -10.54 -5.73 -8.90
N LEU A 600 -9.49 -6.55 -8.91
CA LEU A 600 -9.58 -8.02 -8.92
C LEU A 600 -9.20 -8.56 -7.53
N VAL A 601 -10.07 -9.38 -6.93
CA VAL A 601 -9.88 -10.01 -5.62
C VAL A 601 -10.23 -11.50 -5.73
N GLY A 602 -9.23 -12.34 -5.96
CA GLY A 602 -9.48 -13.74 -6.33
C GLY A 602 -10.29 -13.81 -7.63
N ALA A 603 -11.41 -14.51 -7.58
CA ALA A 603 -12.34 -14.64 -8.70
C ALA A 603 -13.40 -13.52 -8.78
N ASN A 604 -13.38 -12.58 -7.85
CA ASN A 604 -14.36 -11.50 -7.76
C ASN A 604 -13.73 -10.19 -8.24
N SER A 605 -14.57 -9.26 -8.65
CA SER A 605 -14.14 -7.95 -9.13
C SER A 605 -15.17 -6.86 -8.86
N PHE A 606 -14.73 -5.61 -8.86
CA PHE A 606 -15.59 -4.45 -8.89
C PHE A 606 -14.97 -3.35 -9.75
N GLU A 607 -15.80 -2.50 -10.32
CA GLU A 607 -15.35 -1.35 -11.10
C GLU A 607 -15.35 -0.08 -10.28
N LEU A 608 -14.32 0.72 -10.45
CA LEU A 608 -14.11 1.96 -9.71
C LEU A 608 -13.72 3.08 -10.66
N GLU A 609 -14.40 4.22 -10.56
CA GLU A 609 -13.95 5.46 -11.20
C GLU A 609 -13.13 6.26 -10.18
N VAL A 610 -11.90 6.66 -10.57
CA VAL A 610 -10.96 7.43 -9.74
C VAL A 610 -10.68 8.76 -10.44
N PRO A 611 -11.35 9.85 -10.01
CA PRO A 611 -11.18 11.16 -10.63
C PRO A 611 -9.79 11.75 -10.34
N PRO A 612 -9.32 12.72 -11.13
CA PRO A 612 -8.06 13.40 -10.88
C PRO A 612 -8.08 14.18 -9.56
N ASP A 613 -6.91 14.46 -9.01
CA ASP A 613 -6.74 15.15 -7.74
C ASP A 613 -7.65 14.57 -6.64
N SER A 614 -7.57 13.24 -6.44
CA SER A 614 -8.41 12.53 -5.48
C SER A 614 -7.65 11.47 -4.67
N PHE A 615 -8.19 11.23 -3.49
CA PHE A 615 -7.86 10.08 -2.65
C PHE A 615 -9.12 9.23 -2.46
N THR A 616 -9.07 7.99 -2.91
CA THR A 616 -10.20 7.04 -2.86
C THR A 616 -9.79 5.82 -2.04
N VAL A 617 -10.65 5.41 -1.12
CA VAL A 617 -10.48 4.20 -0.33
C VAL A 617 -11.65 3.26 -0.56
N CYS A 618 -11.34 2.02 -0.92
CA CYS A 618 -12.31 0.95 -1.08
C CYS A 618 -12.13 -0.07 0.03
N LYS A 619 -13.15 -0.26 0.87
CA LYS A 619 -13.15 -1.22 1.96
C LYS A 619 -14.08 -2.39 1.64
N PHE A 620 -13.59 -3.62 1.79
CA PHE A 620 -14.33 -4.83 1.47
C PHE A 620 -13.81 -6.02 2.28
N ASP A 621 -14.63 -7.07 2.37
CA ASP A 621 -14.28 -8.32 3.06
C ASP A 621 -14.35 -9.48 2.06
N PRO A 622 -13.20 -9.99 1.59
CA PRO A 622 -13.17 -11.10 0.63
C PRO A 622 -13.87 -12.38 1.12
N SER A 623 -13.96 -12.59 2.44
CA SER A 623 -14.60 -13.76 3.02
C SER A 623 -16.12 -13.75 2.86
N LYS A 624 -16.69 -12.60 2.55
CA LYS A 624 -18.14 -12.41 2.32
C LYS A 624 -18.54 -12.59 0.85
N TYR A 625 -17.55 -12.73 -0.04
CA TYR A 625 -17.85 -12.92 -1.44
C TYR A 625 -18.34 -14.35 -1.70
N GLU A 626 -19.36 -14.47 -2.53
CA GLU A 626 -19.79 -15.80 -2.98
C GLU A 626 -18.65 -16.49 -3.71
N ALA A 627 -18.42 -17.76 -3.38
CA ALA A 627 -17.51 -18.58 -4.17
C ALA A 627 -18.00 -18.59 -5.62
N PRO A 628 -17.13 -18.38 -6.61
CA PRO A 628 -17.55 -18.44 -8.00
C PRO A 628 -18.12 -19.83 -8.28
N LYS A 629 -19.31 -19.90 -8.88
CA LYS A 629 -19.80 -21.14 -9.44
C LYS A 629 -18.84 -21.55 -10.55
N SER A 630 -18.26 -22.75 -10.44
CA SER A 630 -17.47 -23.30 -11.53
C SER A 630 -18.34 -23.33 -12.79
N ILE A 631 -17.84 -22.77 -13.89
CA ILE A 631 -18.52 -22.84 -15.19
C ILE A 631 -18.25 -24.17 -15.84
N VAL A 632 -17.10 -24.77 -15.54
CA VAL A 632 -16.74 -26.07 -15.97
C VAL A 632 -17.24 -27.03 -14.90
N GLU A 633 -18.36 -27.70 -15.18
CA GLU A 633 -18.91 -28.71 -14.29
C GLU A 633 -17.85 -29.83 -14.07
N SER A 634 -17.77 -30.36 -12.86
CA SER A 634 -16.82 -31.47 -12.57
C SER A 634 -17.03 -32.67 -13.48
N SER A 635 -18.25 -32.89 -14.00
CA SER A 635 -18.60 -33.89 -15.00
C SER A 635 -18.00 -33.64 -16.38
N ASP A 636 -17.59 -32.40 -16.66
CA ASP A 636 -17.01 -31.99 -17.94
C ASP A 636 -15.48 -31.91 -17.90
N ILE A 637 -14.88 -32.36 -16.79
CA ILE A 637 -13.43 -32.44 -16.61
C ILE A 637 -13.05 -33.94 -16.48
N ILE A 638 -12.14 -34.38 -17.32
CA ILE A 638 -11.61 -35.75 -17.34
C ILE A 638 -10.18 -35.75 -16.80
N GLU A 639 -9.90 -36.62 -15.84
CA GLU A 639 -8.53 -36.90 -15.42
C GLU A 639 -7.83 -37.76 -16.49
N VAL A 640 -6.71 -37.27 -17.01
CA VAL A 640 -5.81 -38.01 -17.90
C VAL A 640 -4.64 -38.50 -17.04
N PRO A 641 -4.48 -39.82 -16.85
CA PRO A 641 -3.44 -40.33 -15.98
C PRO A 641 -2.05 -40.16 -16.59
N GLU A 642 -1.03 -40.18 -15.73
CA GLU A 642 0.37 -40.15 -16.19
C GLU A 642 0.71 -41.37 -17.03
N GLY A 643 1.66 -41.23 -17.94
CA GLY A 643 2.17 -42.33 -18.74
C GLY A 643 3.19 -41.93 -19.78
N SER A 644 3.43 -42.84 -20.71
CA SER A 644 4.34 -42.59 -21.83
C SER A 644 3.90 -43.32 -23.07
N PHE A 645 4.24 -42.81 -24.24
CA PHE A 645 3.96 -43.44 -25.54
C PHE A 645 5.14 -43.23 -26.50
N VAL A 646 5.19 -44.04 -27.53
CA VAL A 646 6.22 -43.91 -28.56
C VAL A 646 5.83 -42.82 -29.54
N ALA A 647 6.64 -41.76 -29.60
CA ALA A 647 6.49 -40.68 -30.56
C ALA A 647 7.65 -40.66 -31.56
N LYS A 648 7.54 -39.80 -32.58
CA LYS A 648 8.58 -39.63 -33.62
C LYS A 648 9.97 -39.37 -33.05
N ASN A 649 10.08 -38.60 -32.00
CA ASN A 649 11.33 -38.11 -31.41
C ASN A 649 11.62 -38.74 -30.04
N GLY A 650 11.18 -39.99 -29.80
CA GLY A 650 11.43 -40.73 -28.56
C GLY A 650 10.18 -41.19 -27.85
N THR A 651 10.30 -41.39 -26.53
CA THR A 651 9.18 -41.88 -25.71
C THR A 651 8.87 -40.80 -24.66
N PRO A 652 8.07 -39.77 -24.99
CA PRO A 652 7.73 -38.74 -24.04
C PRO A 652 6.96 -39.30 -22.84
N ARG A 653 7.33 -38.82 -21.65
CA ARG A 653 6.58 -39.01 -20.40
C ARG A 653 5.62 -37.86 -20.23
N VAL A 654 4.36 -38.18 -20.01
CA VAL A 654 3.29 -37.21 -19.76
C VAL A 654 2.88 -37.33 -18.29
N ALA A 655 2.92 -36.26 -17.54
CA ALA A 655 2.41 -36.21 -16.17
C ALA A 655 0.87 -36.24 -16.18
N ALA A 656 0.26 -36.63 -15.07
CA ALA A 656 -1.20 -36.60 -14.96
C ALA A 656 -1.73 -35.15 -15.01
N PHE A 657 -2.85 -34.93 -15.66
CA PHE A 657 -3.50 -33.62 -15.78
C PHE A 657 -5.02 -33.76 -15.91
N MET A 658 -5.72 -32.64 -15.74
CA MET A 658 -7.16 -32.53 -15.94
C MET A 658 -7.42 -31.86 -17.29
N MET A 659 -8.36 -32.39 -18.07
CA MET A 659 -8.71 -31.91 -19.43
C MET A 659 -10.23 -31.74 -19.58
N THR A 660 -10.66 -30.69 -20.29
CA THR A 660 -12.08 -30.56 -20.66
C THR A 660 -12.54 -31.71 -21.55
N LYS A 661 -13.72 -32.25 -21.26
CA LYS A 661 -14.31 -33.37 -21.93
C LYS A 661 -14.52 -33.14 -23.43
N THR A 662 -14.85 -31.92 -23.81
CA THR A 662 -15.07 -31.43 -25.17
C THR A 662 -14.22 -30.23 -25.48
N GLU A 663 -14.26 -29.72 -26.71
CA GLU A 663 -13.78 -28.40 -27.08
C GLU A 663 -14.52 -27.33 -26.28
N VAL A 664 -13.88 -26.15 -26.10
CA VAL A 664 -14.51 -24.96 -25.53
C VAL A 664 -15.62 -24.48 -26.45
N THR A 665 -16.83 -24.29 -25.92
CA THR A 665 -17.98 -23.87 -26.69
C THR A 665 -18.01 -22.35 -26.93
N GLN A 666 -18.76 -21.93 -27.97
CA GLN A 666 -18.97 -20.51 -28.29
C GLN A 666 -19.60 -19.73 -27.12
N LYS A 667 -20.58 -20.34 -26.43
CA LYS A 667 -21.20 -19.78 -25.24
C LYS A 667 -20.18 -19.62 -24.11
N MET A 668 -19.44 -20.69 -23.79
CA MET A 668 -18.44 -20.66 -22.73
C MET A 668 -17.36 -19.60 -22.98
N TYR A 669 -16.90 -19.47 -24.24
CA TYR A 669 -15.93 -18.44 -24.62
C TYR A 669 -16.47 -17.03 -24.34
N SER A 670 -17.68 -16.72 -24.78
CA SER A 670 -18.27 -15.39 -24.61
C SER A 670 -18.56 -15.07 -23.14
N GLU A 671 -19.05 -16.04 -22.38
CA GLU A 671 -19.35 -15.88 -20.96
C GLU A 671 -18.09 -15.67 -20.09
N ILE A 672 -16.97 -16.29 -20.48
CA ILE A 672 -15.71 -16.18 -19.72
C ILE A 672 -14.94 -14.93 -20.10
N THR A 673 -14.86 -14.63 -21.39
CA THR A 673 -14.06 -13.50 -21.86
C THR A 673 -14.82 -12.16 -21.82
N GLY A 674 -16.15 -12.18 -21.76
CA GLY A 674 -17.00 -11.02 -21.97
C GLY A 674 -16.97 -10.48 -23.41
N LYS A 675 -16.30 -11.17 -24.33
CA LYS A 675 -16.19 -10.78 -25.75
C LYS A 675 -17.36 -11.31 -26.58
N PRO A 676 -17.73 -10.63 -27.66
CA PRO A 676 -18.67 -11.18 -28.64
C PRO A 676 -18.18 -12.53 -29.18
N ASN A 677 -19.13 -13.40 -29.52
CA ASN A 677 -18.81 -14.66 -30.18
C ASN A 677 -18.01 -14.41 -31.47
N PRO A 678 -16.77 -14.93 -31.61
CA PRO A 678 -15.92 -14.68 -32.79
C PRO A 678 -16.36 -15.44 -34.06
N VAL A 679 -17.27 -16.41 -33.92
CA VAL A 679 -17.79 -17.17 -35.07
C VAL A 679 -18.81 -16.33 -35.81
N PRO A 680 -18.65 -16.08 -37.12
CA PRO A 680 -19.61 -15.33 -37.91
C PRO A 680 -21.02 -15.98 -37.91
N GLU A 681 -22.04 -15.15 -38.19
CA GLU A 681 -23.39 -15.64 -38.38
C GLU A 681 -23.43 -16.69 -39.52
N GLY A 682 -24.14 -17.77 -39.31
CA GLY A 682 -24.28 -18.86 -40.27
C GLY A 682 -24.34 -20.25 -39.64
N GLU A 683 -24.19 -21.29 -40.43
CA GLU A 683 -24.34 -22.68 -39.99
C GLU A 683 -23.34 -23.11 -38.91
N ASN A 684 -22.17 -22.44 -38.82
CA ASN A 684 -21.16 -22.74 -37.81
C ASN A 684 -21.44 -22.05 -36.46
N ARG A 685 -22.37 -21.13 -36.38
CA ARG A 685 -22.73 -20.44 -35.15
C ARG A 685 -23.71 -21.22 -34.30
N GLY A 686 -23.51 -21.25 -32.99
CA GLY A 686 -24.41 -21.92 -32.04
C GLY A 686 -23.74 -22.06 -30.65
N ASP A 687 -24.49 -21.83 -29.59
CA ASP A 687 -24.02 -21.80 -28.20
C ASP A 687 -23.19 -23.04 -27.82
N ASN A 688 -23.65 -24.23 -28.19
CA ASN A 688 -23.01 -25.50 -27.86
C ASN A 688 -22.03 -26.03 -28.93
N LYS A 689 -21.70 -25.23 -29.94
CA LYS A 689 -20.71 -25.58 -30.95
C LYS A 689 -19.30 -25.10 -30.50
N PRO A 690 -18.21 -25.74 -31.00
CA PRO A 690 -16.87 -25.30 -30.71
C PRO A 690 -16.66 -23.82 -31.07
N VAL A 691 -15.97 -23.08 -30.23
CA VAL A 691 -15.50 -21.75 -30.59
C VAL A 691 -14.34 -21.89 -31.58
N THR A 692 -14.43 -21.15 -32.70
CA THR A 692 -13.40 -21.05 -33.75
C THR A 692 -13.16 -19.59 -34.09
N ASN A 693 -12.31 -19.29 -35.06
CA ASN A 693 -11.89 -17.92 -35.37
C ASN A 693 -11.17 -17.22 -34.22
N VAL A 694 -10.45 -17.93 -33.40
CA VAL A 694 -9.64 -17.45 -32.27
C VAL A 694 -8.15 -17.55 -32.60
N SER A 695 -7.37 -16.64 -32.11
CA SER A 695 -5.92 -16.66 -32.14
C SER A 695 -5.37 -17.29 -30.85
N PHE A 696 -4.08 -17.62 -30.82
CA PHE A 696 -3.42 -18.07 -29.58
C PHE A 696 -3.52 -17.01 -28.46
N ASN A 697 -3.50 -15.73 -28.80
CA ASN A 697 -3.71 -14.62 -27.86
C ASN A 697 -5.12 -14.67 -27.24
N ASP A 698 -6.14 -14.85 -28.06
CA ASP A 698 -7.53 -14.95 -27.60
C ASP A 698 -7.71 -16.17 -26.66
N ILE A 699 -7.01 -17.28 -26.95
CA ILE A 699 -7.04 -18.49 -26.15
C ILE A 699 -6.31 -18.30 -24.80
N ALA A 700 -5.14 -17.64 -24.81
CA ALA A 700 -4.40 -17.35 -23.60
C ALA A 700 -5.19 -16.40 -22.67
N GLU A 701 -5.86 -15.39 -23.23
CA GLU A 701 -6.76 -14.51 -22.49
C GLU A 701 -7.94 -15.30 -21.89
N PHE A 702 -8.55 -16.21 -22.66
CA PHE A 702 -9.62 -17.08 -22.18
C PHE A 702 -9.15 -17.96 -21.02
N CYS A 703 -8.01 -18.63 -21.15
CA CYS A 703 -7.43 -19.49 -20.10
C CYS A 703 -7.16 -18.70 -18.82
N ASN A 704 -6.58 -17.53 -18.95
CA ASN A 704 -6.33 -16.64 -17.81
C ASN A 704 -7.64 -16.17 -17.16
N ALA A 705 -8.62 -15.81 -17.96
CA ALA A 705 -9.93 -15.38 -17.51
C ALA A 705 -10.65 -16.47 -16.71
N LEU A 706 -10.65 -17.70 -17.22
CA LEU A 706 -11.22 -18.86 -16.52
C LEU A 706 -10.45 -19.15 -15.23
N SER A 707 -9.12 -19.12 -15.27
CA SER A 707 -8.28 -19.35 -14.10
C SER A 707 -8.60 -18.35 -12.98
N ILE A 708 -8.69 -17.06 -13.32
CA ILE A 708 -9.05 -16.01 -12.38
C ILE A 708 -10.44 -16.23 -11.80
N ARG A 709 -11.41 -16.58 -12.66
CA ARG A 709 -12.79 -16.85 -12.24
C ARG A 709 -12.90 -18.04 -11.28
N GLU A 710 -12.02 -19.02 -11.38
CA GLU A 710 -11.93 -20.16 -10.47
C GLU A 710 -10.98 -19.95 -9.28
N GLY A 711 -10.47 -18.74 -9.09
CA GLY A 711 -9.55 -18.40 -7.99
C GLY A 711 -8.14 -18.97 -8.14
N LYS A 712 -7.79 -19.40 -9.37
CA LYS A 712 -6.49 -20.01 -9.70
C LYS A 712 -5.52 -18.99 -10.26
N LYS A 713 -4.22 -19.27 -10.10
CA LYS A 713 -3.15 -18.42 -10.64
C LYS A 713 -3.08 -18.62 -12.17
N PRO A 714 -3.24 -17.54 -12.98
CA PRO A 714 -3.15 -17.60 -14.43
C PRO A 714 -1.84 -18.19 -14.93
N TYR A 715 -1.93 -19.00 -15.97
CA TYR A 715 -0.77 -19.66 -16.57
C TYR A 715 0.02 -18.77 -17.54
N TYR A 716 -0.66 -17.87 -18.26
CA TYR A 716 -0.03 -17.02 -19.26
C TYR A 716 0.24 -15.61 -18.74
N ILE A 717 1.44 -15.09 -19.02
CA ILE A 717 1.79 -13.67 -18.85
C ILE A 717 1.70 -13.02 -20.22
N ILE A 718 0.78 -12.05 -20.39
CA ILE A 718 0.52 -11.39 -21.68
C ILE A 718 0.98 -9.94 -21.57
N ASN A 719 2.08 -9.61 -22.26
CA ASN A 719 2.66 -8.25 -22.23
C ASN A 719 2.86 -7.75 -23.66
N GLY A 720 2.07 -6.74 -24.08
CA GLY A 720 2.25 -6.07 -25.37
C GLY A 720 2.23 -7.02 -26.59
N GLY A 721 1.42 -8.07 -26.56
CA GLY A 721 1.33 -9.10 -27.62
C GLY A 721 2.39 -10.22 -27.52
N LYS A 722 3.29 -10.17 -26.53
CA LYS A 722 4.19 -11.27 -26.20
C LYS A 722 3.59 -12.11 -25.09
N ILE A 723 3.48 -13.43 -25.31
CA ILE A 723 2.98 -14.40 -24.33
C ILE A 723 4.14 -15.22 -23.79
N THR A 724 4.24 -15.29 -22.46
CA THR A 724 5.14 -16.18 -21.74
C THR A 724 4.36 -16.95 -20.68
N THR A 725 4.97 -17.92 -20.04
CA THR A 725 4.31 -18.77 -19.03
C THR A 725 4.76 -18.37 -17.62
N GLU A 726 3.84 -18.47 -16.68
CA GLU A 726 4.07 -18.22 -15.26
C GLU A 726 4.50 -19.50 -14.55
N SER A 727 5.63 -19.46 -13.86
CA SER A 727 6.08 -20.58 -13.04
C SER A 727 5.15 -20.77 -11.83
N ASN A 728 4.84 -22.03 -11.49
CA ASN A 728 3.93 -22.37 -10.37
C ASN A 728 2.48 -21.87 -10.54
N ALA A 729 2.02 -21.74 -11.80
CA ALA A 729 0.61 -21.53 -12.08
C ALA A 729 -0.17 -22.84 -11.88
N ASP A 730 -1.37 -22.73 -11.29
CA ASP A 730 -2.35 -23.82 -11.12
C ASP A 730 -3.59 -23.61 -11.98
N GLY A 731 -3.59 -22.58 -12.82
CA GLY A 731 -4.69 -22.22 -13.70
C GLY A 731 -4.72 -23.04 -14.99
N TRP A 732 -5.70 -22.71 -15.84
CA TRP A 732 -5.96 -23.37 -17.12
C TRP A 732 -4.98 -22.92 -18.22
N TYR A 733 -4.61 -23.86 -19.11
CA TYR A 733 -3.74 -23.61 -20.25
C TYR A 733 -4.01 -24.60 -21.39
N LEU A 734 -3.41 -24.36 -22.56
CA LEU A 734 -3.48 -25.29 -23.70
C LEU A 734 -2.58 -26.49 -23.47
N PRO A 735 -3.04 -27.73 -23.82
CA PRO A 735 -2.15 -28.88 -23.82
C PRO A 735 -0.98 -28.68 -24.78
N ASP A 736 0.17 -29.23 -24.47
CA ASP A 736 1.19 -29.43 -25.48
C ASP A 736 0.78 -30.60 -26.40
N GLU A 737 1.53 -30.76 -27.48
CA GLU A 737 1.26 -31.82 -28.46
C GLU A 737 1.27 -33.22 -27.83
N ASN A 738 2.16 -33.53 -26.90
CA ASN A 738 2.27 -34.84 -26.27
C ASN A 738 1.13 -35.09 -25.30
N GLN A 739 0.73 -34.07 -24.51
CA GLN A 739 -0.43 -34.15 -23.62
C GLN A 739 -1.71 -34.39 -24.42
N TRP A 740 -1.91 -33.65 -25.51
CA TRP A 740 -3.07 -33.79 -26.36
C TRP A 740 -3.14 -35.19 -26.99
N ARG A 741 -2.02 -35.66 -27.56
CA ARG A 741 -1.94 -37.01 -28.20
C ARG A 741 -2.19 -38.10 -27.17
N TRP A 742 -1.58 -38.02 -26.00
CA TRP A 742 -1.78 -39.00 -24.93
C TRP A 742 -3.26 -39.11 -24.52
N ALA A 743 -3.92 -37.96 -24.36
CA ALA A 743 -5.35 -37.90 -24.07
C ALA A 743 -6.20 -38.47 -25.19
N ALA A 744 -5.93 -38.13 -26.44
CA ALA A 744 -6.64 -38.60 -27.61
C ALA A 744 -6.55 -40.15 -27.78
N MET A 745 -5.38 -40.71 -27.47
CA MET A 745 -5.15 -42.14 -27.48
C MET A 745 -5.80 -42.88 -26.31
N GLY A 746 -6.50 -42.18 -25.42
CA GLY A 746 -7.15 -42.80 -24.28
C GLY A 746 -6.18 -43.24 -23.19
N ALA A 747 -5.02 -42.55 -23.04
CA ALA A 747 -3.95 -42.86 -22.11
C ALA A 747 -3.50 -44.34 -22.18
N SER A 748 -3.40 -44.86 -23.37
CA SER A 748 -3.03 -46.25 -23.61
C SER A 748 -1.72 -46.38 -24.36
N SER A 749 -0.76 -47.07 -23.77
CA SER A 749 0.54 -47.42 -24.35
C SER A 749 0.57 -48.88 -24.84
N GLY A 750 -0.59 -49.52 -25.01
CA GLY A 750 -0.73 -50.94 -25.36
C GLY A 750 0.00 -51.33 -26.67
N PRO A 751 0.28 -52.64 -26.89
CA PRO A 751 1.08 -53.13 -28.02
C PRO A 751 0.52 -52.76 -29.39
N ARG A 752 -0.72 -52.31 -29.49
CA ARG A 752 -1.35 -51.79 -30.70
C ARG A 752 -0.66 -50.57 -31.30
N PHE A 753 0.07 -49.82 -30.47
CA PHE A 753 0.83 -48.61 -30.90
C PHE A 753 2.27 -48.93 -31.29
N VAL A 754 2.81 -50.07 -30.80
CA VAL A 754 4.20 -50.47 -31.03
C VAL A 754 4.36 -51.20 -32.33
N ASN A 755 3.32 -51.87 -32.85
CA ASN A 755 3.36 -52.70 -34.04
C ASN A 755 2.71 -52.09 -35.28
N ALA A 756 2.10 -50.91 -35.19
CA ALA A 756 1.75 -50.20 -36.42
C ALA A 756 3.05 -49.71 -37.04
N PRO A 757 3.42 -50.17 -38.26
CA PRO A 757 4.64 -49.68 -38.90
C PRO A 757 4.53 -48.16 -39.00
N TYR A 758 5.45 -47.49 -38.39
CA TYR A 758 5.57 -46.04 -38.44
C TYR A 758 5.94 -45.63 -39.86
N ASP A 759 4.91 -45.45 -40.68
CA ASP A 759 5.12 -44.94 -42.03
C ASP A 759 5.26 -43.41 -41.90
N TYR A 760 6.50 -42.94 -41.83
CA TYR A 760 6.84 -41.53 -41.73
C TYR A 760 6.18 -40.66 -42.79
N ASP A 761 5.93 -41.20 -43.98
CA ASP A 761 5.30 -40.53 -45.09
C ASP A 761 3.75 -40.54 -44.99
N LYS A 762 3.16 -41.41 -44.17
CA LYS A 762 1.71 -41.52 -43.96
C LYS A 762 1.22 -41.09 -42.56
N GLY A 763 2.09 -40.90 -41.57
CA GLY A 763 1.83 -40.21 -40.31
C GLY A 763 0.79 -40.85 -39.38
N PHE A 764 0.64 -42.18 -39.34
CA PHE A 764 -0.43 -42.86 -38.60
C PHE A 764 0.04 -43.42 -37.28
N MET A 765 -0.39 -42.82 -36.14
CA MET A 765 -0.44 -43.54 -34.86
C MET A 765 -1.82 -44.19 -34.63
N GLN A 766 -2.88 -43.48 -34.82
CA GLN A 766 -4.27 -43.94 -34.84
C GLN A 766 -5.04 -43.20 -35.91
N PRO A 767 -5.95 -43.85 -36.65
CA PRO A 767 -6.78 -43.17 -37.63
C PRO A 767 -7.76 -42.14 -37.03
N PHE A 768 -8.19 -42.36 -35.80
CA PHE A 768 -9.07 -41.46 -35.04
C PHE A 768 -9.08 -41.82 -33.54
N ALA A 769 -9.46 -40.89 -32.67
CA ALA A 769 -9.64 -41.16 -31.25
C ALA A 769 -10.81 -42.13 -31.02
N GLY A 770 -10.59 -43.18 -30.23
CA GLY A 770 -11.56 -44.25 -30.02
C GLY A 770 -11.40 -45.40 -31.03
N TYR A 771 -10.34 -45.40 -31.83
CA TYR A 771 -10.03 -46.49 -32.79
C TYR A 771 -9.81 -47.82 -32.08
N THR A 772 -10.38 -48.89 -32.67
CA THR A 772 -10.09 -50.28 -32.35
C THR A 772 -9.54 -50.99 -33.58
N ASP A 773 -8.74 -52.05 -33.40
CA ASP A 773 -8.12 -52.77 -34.52
C ASP A 773 -9.14 -53.19 -35.55
N GLY A 774 -8.84 -52.91 -36.82
CA GLY A 774 -9.72 -53.21 -37.95
C GLY A 774 -10.86 -52.25 -38.22
N ALA A 775 -10.98 -51.19 -37.40
CA ALA A 775 -11.96 -50.13 -37.59
C ALA A 775 -11.60 -49.25 -38.80
N GLY A 776 -12.57 -48.96 -39.65
CA GLY A 776 -12.44 -48.10 -40.82
C GLY A 776 -13.24 -46.83 -40.73
N GLU A 777 -13.35 -46.14 -41.87
CA GLU A 777 -14.08 -44.88 -42.02
C GLU A 777 -15.53 -44.95 -41.51
N THR A 778 -16.20 -46.11 -41.67
CA THR A 778 -17.57 -46.28 -41.19
C THR A 778 -17.68 -46.22 -39.70
N GLN A 779 -16.69 -46.75 -38.94
CA GLN A 779 -16.66 -46.68 -37.50
C GLN A 779 -16.25 -45.29 -37.03
N ALA A 780 -15.36 -44.59 -37.76
CA ALA A 780 -14.98 -43.21 -37.46
C ALA A 780 -16.18 -42.26 -37.36
N GLN A 781 -17.26 -42.53 -38.10
CA GLN A 781 -18.51 -41.75 -38.06
C GLN A 781 -19.18 -41.78 -36.68
N ASN A 782 -18.91 -42.78 -35.87
CA ASN A 782 -19.43 -42.85 -34.49
C ASN A 782 -18.66 -41.95 -33.53
N PHE A 783 -17.41 -41.63 -33.84
CA PHE A 783 -16.50 -40.89 -32.97
C PHE A 783 -16.18 -39.46 -33.44
N ALA A 784 -16.45 -39.17 -34.74
CA ALA A 784 -16.02 -37.93 -35.35
C ALA A 784 -17.08 -37.28 -36.25
N HIS A 785 -17.14 -35.95 -36.24
CA HIS A 785 -17.79 -35.13 -37.27
C HIS A 785 -16.74 -34.72 -38.32
N PHE A 786 -16.85 -35.21 -39.54
CA PHE A 786 -15.90 -34.94 -40.61
C PHE A 786 -16.60 -34.87 -41.97
N LYS A 787 -15.90 -34.50 -43.03
CA LYS A 787 -16.45 -34.19 -44.36
C LYS A 787 -17.49 -35.20 -44.89
N LYS A 788 -17.41 -36.45 -44.45
CA LYS A 788 -18.36 -37.51 -44.93
C LYS A 788 -19.73 -37.40 -44.25
N ASN A 789 -19.79 -36.94 -43.00
CA ASN A 789 -21.01 -36.92 -42.20
C ASN A 789 -21.39 -35.54 -41.66
N SER A 790 -20.62 -34.49 -41.99
CA SER A 790 -20.89 -33.15 -41.54
C SER A 790 -20.37 -32.12 -42.55
N SER A 791 -21.14 -31.06 -42.82
CA SER A 791 -20.76 -29.91 -43.65
C SER A 791 -20.45 -28.63 -42.84
N SER A 792 -20.68 -28.70 -41.52
CA SER A 792 -20.48 -27.57 -40.60
C SER A 792 -20.08 -28.06 -39.21
N LEU A 793 -19.64 -27.11 -38.34
CA LEU A 793 -19.45 -27.38 -36.91
C LEU A 793 -20.75 -27.95 -36.31
N GLN A 794 -20.61 -28.97 -35.48
CA GLN A 794 -21.70 -29.57 -34.75
C GLN A 794 -21.61 -29.25 -33.26
N GLU A 795 -22.69 -29.48 -32.51
CA GLU A 795 -22.66 -29.38 -31.07
C GLU A 795 -21.66 -30.39 -30.48
N VAL A 796 -20.91 -29.97 -29.48
CA VAL A 796 -19.89 -30.78 -28.82
C VAL A 796 -20.49 -31.98 -28.08
N GLY A 797 -19.74 -33.08 -27.96
CA GLY A 797 -20.15 -34.24 -27.17
C GLY A 797 -21.27 -35.08 -27.79
N LYS A 798 -21.56 -34.94 -29.08
CA LYS A 798 -22.60 -35.70 -29.76
C LYS A 798 -22.12 -37.04 -30.35
N LYS A 799 -20.83 -37.29 -30.33
CA LYS A 799 -20.20 -38.52 -30.76
C LYS A 799 -19.72 -39.35 -29.58
N SER A 800 -19.45 -40.62 -29.81
CA SER A 800 -18.92 -41.51 -28.79
C SER A 800 -17.57 -41.01 -28.25
N PRO A 801 -17.37 -41.07 -26.95
CA PRO A 801 -16.09 -40.69 -26.36
C PRO A 801 -15.01 -41.76 -26.62
N ASN A 802 -13.75 -41.37 -26.47
CA ASN A 802 -12.64 -42.33 -26.39
C ASN A 802 -12.63 -43.11 -25.05
N ALA A 803 -11.62 -43.92 -24.81
CA ALA A 803 -11.54 -44.79 -23.63
C ALA A 803 -11.45 -44.02 -22.28
N LEU A 804 -11.04 -42.71 -22.29
CA LEU A 804 -11.05 -41.87 -21.12
C LEU A 804 -12.36 -41.11 -20.88
N GLY A 805 -13.26 -41.12 -21.86
CA GLY A 805 -14.49 -40.33 -21.78
C GLY A 805 -14.41 -39.00 -22.52
N LEU A 806 -13.30 -38.68 -23.20
CA LEU A 806 -13.11 -37.49 -23.98
C LEU A 806 -13.84 -37.56 -25.33
N CYS A 807 -14.64 -36.56 -25.66
CA CYS A 807 -15.38 -36.43 -26.91
C CYS A 807 -14.66 -35.51 -27.89
N ASP A 808 -14.99 -35.68 -29.18
CA ASP A 808 -14.56 -34.80 -30.27
C ASP A 808 -13.04 -34.63 -30.41
N MET A 809 -12.25 -35.58 -29.87
CA MET A 809 -10.79 -35.62 -30.06
C MET A 809 -10.40 -35.85 -31.52
N SER A 810 -11.35 -36.15 -32.39
CA SER A 810 -11.20 -36.25 -33.84
C SER A 810 -12.39 -35.63 -34.51
N GLY A 811 -12.16 -34.78 -35.52
CA GLY A 811 -13.20 -34.09 -36.26
C GLY A 811 -13.76 -32.88 -35.49
N ASN A 812 -14.90 -32.39 -35.92
CA ASN A 812 -15.58 -31.20 -35.48
C ASN A 812 -14.72 -29.93 -35.70
N ALA A 813 -13.86 -29.54 -34.76
CA ALA A 813 -12.85 -28.49 -34.94
C ALA A 813 -11.44 -29.05 -34.71
N LYS A 814 -10.46 -28.61 -35.50
CA LYS A 814 -9.03 -28.77 -35.14
C LYS A 814 -8.74 -28.11 -33.86
N GLU A 815 -7.84 -28.65 -33.06
CA GLU A 815 -7.55 -28.10 -31.74
C GLU A 815 -6.12 -27.55 -31.61
N PHE A 816 -6.02 -26.31 -31.17
CA PHE A 816 -4.74 -25.70 -30.85
C PHE A 816 -4.01 -26.42 -29.73
N THR A 817 -2.69 -26.56 -29.89
CA THR A 817 -1.77 -26.92 -28.80
C THR A 817 -0.81 -25.79 -28.50
N SER A 818 -0.14 -25.85 -27.37
CA SER A 818 0.91 -24.87 -26.99
C SER A 818 2.25 -25.12 -27.70
N THR A 819 2.36 -26.21 -28.47
CA THR A 819 3.59 -26.58 -29.20
C THR A 819 3.78 -25.70 -30.42
N TRP A 820 4.95 -25.09 -30.56
CA TRP A 820 5.33 -24.25 -31.69
C TRP A 820 6.14 -25.04 -32.72
N ALA A 821 5.64 -25.17 -33.96
CA ALA A 821 6.35 -25.72 -35.09
C ALA A 821 7.10 -24.61 -35.83
N THR A 822 8.41 -24.73 -35.93
CA THR A 822 9.42 -23.68 -36.22
C THR A 822 9.18 -22.76 -37.42
N ILE A 823 8.42 -23.17 -38.43
CA ILE A 823 8.14 -22.40 -39.66
C ILE A 823 6.65 -22.18 -39.96
N TYR A 824 5.76 -22.88 -39.30
CA TYR A 824 4.34 -22.89 -39.62
C TYR A 824 3.42 -22.37 -38.48
N GLY A 825 3.92 -21.99 -37.35
CA GLY A 825 3.12 -21.57 -36.20
C GLY A 825 2.89 -22.69 -35.19
N TYR A 826 1.74 -22.66 -34.49
CA TYR A 826 1.37 -23.68 -33.52
C TYR A 826 0.91 -24.98 -34.16
N VAL A 827 1.10 -26.07 -33.48
CA VAL A 827 0.56 -27.39 -33.91
C VAL A 827 -0.94 -27.47 -33.58
N CYS A 828 -1.75 -27.85 -34.57
CA CYS A 828 -3.13 -28.21 -34.37
C CYS A 828 -3.34 -29.71 -34.62
N LEU A 829 -4.26 -30.32 -33.91
CA LEU A 829 -4.52 -31.76 -33.95
C LEU A 829 -6.02 -32.08 -34.12
N GLY A 830 -6.34 -33.34 -34.44
CA GLY A 830 -7.68 -33.89 -34.45
C GLY A 830 -8.43 -33.82 -35.79
N GLY A 831 -8.05 -32.89 -36.67
CA GLY A 831 -8.82 -32.66 -37.92
C GLY A 831 -10.14 -31.92 -37.64
N SER A 832 -10.90 -31.61 -38.67
CA SER A 832 -12.16 -30.84 -38.60
C SER A 832 -13.28 -31.47 -39.46
N TYR A 833 -14.44 -30.86 -39.36
CA TYR A 833 -15.58 -31.21 -40.24
C TYR A 833 -15.28 -31.09 -41.75
N LYS A 834 -14.23 -30.33 -42.13
CA LYS A 834 -13.81 -30.12 -43.51
C LYS A 834 -12.89 -31.25 -44.03
N ASP A 835 -12.27 -32.00 -43.13
CA ASP A 835 -11.25 -32.98 -43.47
C ASP A 835 -11.89 -34.33 -43.80
N GLY A 836 -11.28 -35.07 -44.71
CA GLY A 836 -11.64 -36.46 -44.98
C GLY A 836 -11.12 -37.40 -43.89
N TYR A 837 -11.47 -38.67 -43.96
CA TYR A 837 -11.08 -39.73 -42.99
C TYR A 837 -9.57 -39.69 -42.64
N GLY A 838 -8.72 -39.58 -43.67
CA GLY A 838 -7.26 -39.47 -43.43
C GLY A 838 -6.81 -38.21 -42.71
N GLY A 839 -7.65 -37.21 -42.62
CA GLY A 839 -7.39 -36.00 -41.87
C GLY A 839 -7.75 -36.07 -40.37
N LEU A 840 -8.52 -37.11 -39.98
CA LEU A 840 -8.88 -37.38 -38.59
C LEU A 840 -7.76 -38.02 -37.78
N ALA A 841 -6.77 -38.57 -38.50
CA ALA A 841 -5.60 -39.13 -37.87
C ALA A 841 -4.96 -38.06 -36.97
N LEU A 842 -4.26 -38.51 -35.93
CA LEU A 842 -3.54 -37.64 -35.00
C LEU A 842 -2.34 -36.96 -35.70
N LYS A 843 -2.61 -36.41 -36.90
CA LYS A 843 -1.66 -35.73 -37.76
C LYS A 843 -1.48 -34.30 -37.37
N GLU A 844 -0.25 -33.80 -37.41
CA GLU A 844 0.07 -32.40 -37.24
C GLU A 844 -0.48 -31.55 -38.38
N TRP A 845 -1.22 -30.52 -38.00
CA TRP A 845 -1.62 -29.45 -38.91
C TRP A 845 -0.98 -28.15 -38.47
N PRO A 846 -0.33 -27.39 -39.33
CA PRO A 846 0.09 -26.06 -38.95
C PRO A 846 -1.12 -25.17 -38.71
N CYS A 847 -1.27 -24.63 -37.53
CA CYS A 847 -2.14 -23.52 -37.29
C CYS A 847 -1.39 -22.25 -37.69
N THR A 848 -1.87 -21.56 -38.67
CA THR A 848 -1.40 -20.18 -38.92
C THR A 848 -1.67 -19.32 -37.71
N LYS A 849 -0.90 -18.23 -37.53
CA LYS A 849 -1.19 -17.25 -36.47
C LYS A 849 -2.57 -16.59 -36.60
N ASP A 850 -3.20 -16.79 -37.74
CA ASP A 850 -4.47 -16.20 -38.11
C ASP A 850 -5.65 -17.09 -37.69
N LYS A 851 -6.75 -16.42 -37.41
CA LYS A 851 -8.01 -17.04 -37.02
C LYS A 851 -8.56 -17.92 -38.15
N ALA A 852 -8.87 -19.17 -37.86
CA ALA A 852 -9.44 -20.13 -38.80
C ALA A 852 -10.84 -20.56 -38.37
N GLU A 853 -11.73 -20.71 -39.37
CA GLU A 853 -13.14 -21.02 -39.13
C GLU A 853 -13.39 -22.48 -38.70
N ASP A 854 -12.40 -23.35 -38.84
CA ASP A 854 -12.45 -24.77 -38.49
C ASP A 854 -11.44 -25.18 -37.40
N THR A 855 -10.88 -24.19 -36.68
CA THR A 855 -9.89 -24.40 -35.63
C THR A 855 -10.34 -23.76 -34.34
N GLY A 856 -10.52 -24.57 -33.32
CA GLY A 856 -10.87 -24.24 -31.93
C GLY A 856 -9.83 -24.71 -30.94
N PHE A 857 -10.21 -25.00 -29.70
CA PHE A 857 -9.31 -25.48 -28.67
C PHE A 857 -10.05 -26.19 -27.54
N ARG A 858 -9.31 -27.01 -26.80
CA ARG A 858 -9.66 -27.44 -25.44
C ARG A 858 -8.56 -27.08 -24.46
N ILE A 859 -8.86 -27.15 -23.19
CA ILE A 859 -7.95 -26.65 -22.14
C ILE A 859 -7.66 -27.76 -21.12
N ILE A 860 -6.49 -27.59 -20.49
CA ILE A 860 -6.03 -28.46 -19.40
C ILE A 860 -5.59 -27.64 -18.20
N ARG A 861 -5.47 -28.30 -17.05
CA ARG A 861 -4.76 -27.81 -15.87
C ARG A 861 -4.00 -28.97 -15.21
N ASN A 862 -3.02 -28.61 -14.40
CA ASN A 862 -2.34 -29.63 -13.60
C ASN A 862 -3.34 -30.34 -12.68
N LYS A 863 -3.06 -31.59 -12.36
CA LYS A 863 -3.77 -32.28 -11.29
C LYS A 863 -3.27 -31.73 -9.96
N ASP A 864 -4.21 -31.34 -9.08
CA ASP A 864 -3.94 -30.78 -7.76
C ASP A 864 -3.20 -31.79 -6.87
#